data_6d4b97205137f8d990bc285579a22632
#
_entry.id   6d4b97205137f8d990bc285579a22632
#
_cell.length_a   1.000
_cell.length_b   1.000
_cell.length_c   1.000
_cell.angle_alpha   90.00
_cell.angle_beta   90.00
_cell.angle_gamma   90.00
#
_symmetry.space_group_name_H-M   'P 1'
#
loop_
_entity.id
_entity.type
_entity.pdbx_description
1 polymer ?
#
loop_
_entity_poly.entity_id
_entity_poly.type
_entity_poly.pdbx_seq_one_letter_code
_entity_poly.pdbx_strand_id
1 'polypeptide(L)'
;MAERSTVEGAVQSLIFQNEDNGYTVLSLLTDDGELVTVVGCIPCAAPGEGMTVTGVWTNHPSYGPQFAAESVERRMPETEEDIAAYLASGILKGIGPATAQRLVDRFGADTLAVIEEEPERLQTVKGITAKKAMELSAAFRELTGLKRVMEFLARYELPVPLAMQLYRAYGAQALPRLKEDPYLLTGQAYGVAFSTMDEIALSMGFDGDSPCRVEAALTYELSHNLNNGHVFLPRDKLLCASAQLIDGNPDALETALDGLLARGVIVQEPVAGVQACYLQRLYQAETQVARRLLSLRDAPRQTGKNVDKIIAEMEARQGIAYAPQQRRAVELAARSGVLLLTGGPGTGKTTSTRGIVTLLERMGLTVLLLAPTGRAAKRMSELCSREAQTIHRCLGMTFNELTGEVTFKKNEKDLLEADAVIVDEMSMVDLPLMDALLAALKPGCRLVMVGDPDQLPSVGPGNVLGDILRSGAVDSVTLTEVFRQAEQSAIIRSAHAVNRGQAPDLSNKQSDFFFLCRRSPDRLVQTVVDLCRTRLPDKMGIPAGQIQVLTPTRKGETGTVSLNRALQAALNPPAPGKRQKTWGDMIFRVGDRVMQTRNNYDVLWEKDNGEAGSGIFNGDVGTVEDIDPSGELVTIRFDDRTSVYTADLLSQLDMAYAMTVHKSQGSEYRAVILSLCGGPQPLLTRSVLYTAITRARELLIIVGNEETVAAMTRNDRRQRRYSGLKLRLEGKV
;
A
#
# COMPACT_ATOMS: atom_id res chain seq x y z
N MET A 1 13.35 -12.32 -29.39
CA MET A 1 13.53 -10.93 -28.87
C MET A 1 13.44 -10.04 -30.10
N ALA A 2 12.61 -9.01 -30.08
CA ALA A 2 12.61 -8.02 -31.16
C ALA A 2 13.98 -7.34 -31.17
N GLU A 3 14.55 -7.14 -32.34
CA GLU A 3 15.87 -6.54 -32.54
C GLU A 3 15.74 -5.03 -32.22
N ARG A 4 16.54 -4.53 -31.26
CA ARG A 4 16.60 -3.10 -30.94
C ARG A 4 17.19 -2.37 -32.14
N SER A 5 16.56 -1.30 -32.55
CA SER A 5 17.03 -0.43 -33.61
C SER A 5 16.91 1.04 -33.21
N THR A 6 17.54 1.92 -33.97
CA THR A 6 17.52 3.36 -33.73
C THR A 6 16.97 4.05 -34.97
N VAL A 7 16.06 5.00 -34.78
CA VAL A 7 15.49 5.84 -35.83
C VAL A 7 15.78 7.29 -35.48
N GLU A 8 16.31 8.05 -36.45
CA GLU A 8 16.67 9.46 -36.32
C GLU A 8 15.87 10.31 -37.32
N GLY A 9 15.42 11.48 -36.87
CA GLY A 9 14.65 12.38 -37.72
C GLY A 9 14.06 13.56 -36.97
N ALA A 10 13.23 14.34 -37.63
CA ALA A 10 12.51 15.48 -37.07
C ALA A 10 11.02 15.14 -36.86
N VAL A 11 10.42 15.60 -35.78
CA VAL A 11 8.99 15.48 -35.52
C VAL A 11 8.22 16.30 -36.54
N GLN A 12 7.45 15.62 -37.38
CA GLN A 12 6.60 16.26 -38.37
C GLN A 12 5.25 16.68 -37.78
N SER A 13 4.61 15.79 -37.01
CA SER A 13 3.32 16.05 -36.39
C SER A 13 3.08 15.17 -35.14
N LEU A 14 2.27 15.72 -34.24
CA LEU A 14 1.73 14.97 -33.11
C LEU A 14 0.36 14.39 -33.51
N ILE A 15 0.20 13.10 -33.33
CA ILE A 15 -1.05 12.38 -33.59
C ILE A 15 -1.89 12.35 -32.31
N PHE A 16 -1.25 12.04 -31.18
CA PHE A 16 -1.88 11.97 -29.85
C PHE A 16 -0.82 12.28 -28.78
N GLN A 17 -1.24 12.99 -27.72
CA GLN A 17 -0.41 13.20 -26.55
C GLN A 17 -1.30 13.20 -25.29
N ASN A 18 -0.91 12.43 -24.28
CA ASN A 18 -1.53 12.43 -22.97
C ASN A 18 -0.65 13.28 -22.02
N GLU A 19 -1.20 14.39 -21.53
CA GLU A 19 -0.48 15.34 -20.66
C GLU A 19 -0.19 14.77 -19.27
N ASP A 20 -0.98 13.78 -18.78
CA ASP A 20 -0.84 13.24 -17.42
C ASP A 20 0.33 12.25 -17.29
N ASN A 21 0.50 11.39 -18.29
CA ASN A 21 1.50 10.32 -18.25
C ASN A 21 2.61 10.48 -19.32
N GLY A 22 2.52 11.49 -20.18
CA GLY A 22 3.49 11.77 -21.23
C GLY A 22 3.48 10.81 -22.41
N TYR A 23 2.50 9.88 -22.49
CA TYR A 23 2.38 8.98 -23.63
C TYR A 23 2.04 9.74 -24.90
N THR A 24 2.85 9.57 -25.93
CA THR A 24 2.74 10.31 -27.19
C THR A 24 2.77 9.35 -28.37
N VAL A 25 1.97 9.66 -29.38
CA VAL A 25 2.01 9.10 -30.73
C VAL A 25 2.36 10.23 -31.66
N LEU A 26 3.49 10.12 -32.32
CA LEU A 26 3.98 11.16 -33.25
C LEU A 26 4.46 10.55 -34.57
N SER A 27 4.51 11.40 -35.60
CA SER A 27 5.08 11.09 -36.88
C SER A 27 6.48 11.69 -36.97
N LEU A 28 7.50 10.86 -37.13
CA LEU A 28 8.89 11.24 -37.27
C LEU A 28 9.28 11.18 -38.75
N LEU A 29 9.78 12.24 -39.30
CA LEU A 29 10.36 12.28 -40.67
C LEU A 29 11.85 11.99 -40.55
N THR A 30 12.26 10.80 -41.06
CA THR A 30 13.68 10.41 -41.05
C THR A 30 14.49 11.22 -42.09
N ASP A 31 15.81 11.23 -41.95
CA ASP A 31 16.73 11.87 -42.89
C ASP A 31 16.63 11.26 -44.31
N ASP A 32 16.19 10.03 -44.44
CA ASP A 32 15.92 9.34 -45.70
C ASP A 32 14.55 9.73 -46.32
N GLY A 33 13.77 10.56 -45.66
CA GLY A 33 12.46 11.04 -46.11
C GLY A 33 11.30 10.06 -45.83
N GLU A 34 11.50 9.03 -45.02
CA GLU A 34 10.42 8.12 -44.60
C GLU A 34 9.68 8.65 -43.36
N LEU A 35 8.38 8.40 -43.31
CA LEU A 35 7.54 8.72 -42.16
C LEU A 35 7.38 7.51 -41.27
N VAL A 36 7.88 7.63 -40.03
CA VAL A 36 7.79 6.58 -39.02
C VAL A 36 6.85 7.02 -37.90
N THR A 37 5.84 6.19 -37.62
CA THR A 37 4.98 6.40 -36.44
C THR A 37 5.71 5.92 -35.21
N VAL A 38 6.06 6.83 -34.32
CA VAL A 38 6.72 6.56 -33.04
C VAL A 38 5.71 6.64 -31.92
N VAL A 39 5.73 5.65 -31.02
CA VAL A 39 4.84 5.56 -29.87
C VAL A 39 5.66 5.32 -28.59
N GLY A 40 5.35 6.03 -27.53
CA GLY A 40 6.05 5.86 -26.24
C GLY A 40 5.84 7.01 -25.28
N CYS A 41 6.54 6.99 -24.16
CA CYS A 41 6.53 8.11 -23.22
C CYS A 41 7.48 9.22 -23.71
N ILE A 42 6.92 10.20 -24.46
CA ILE A 42 7.64 11.32 -25.07
C ILE A 42 6.90 12.62 -24.73
N PRO A 43 6.84 13.02 -23.46
CA PRO A 43 6.06 14.19 -23.04
C PRO A 43 6.64 15.48 -23.64
N CYS A 44 5.77 16.44 -23.88
CA CYS A 44 6.14 17.74 -24.45
C CYS A 44 6.89 17.66 -25.81
N ALA A 45 6.60 16.65 -26.63
CA ALA A 45 7.09 16.60 -27.99
C ALA A 45 6.47 17.71 -28.83
N ALA A 46 7.21 18.27 -29.81
CA ALA A 46 6.72 19.31 -30.68
C ALA A 46 7.21 19.14 -32.12
N PRO A 47 6.40 19.51 -33.13
CA PRO A 47 6.85 19.58 -34.51
C PRO A 47 8.09 20.46 -34.65
N GLY A 48 9.02 20.07 -35.53
CA GLY A 48 10.32 20.72 -35.72
C GLY A 48 11.43 20.25 -34.75
N GLU A 49 11.11 19.48 -33.73
CA GLU A 49 12.10 18.93 -32.77
C GLU A 49 12.82 17.72 -33.38
N GLY A 50 14.15 17.73 -33.37
CA GLY A 50 14.96 16.60 -33.77
C GLY A 50 14.97 15.52 -32.71
N MET A 51 14.86 14.21 -33.08
CA MET A 51 14.88 13.12 -32.17
C MET A 51 15.69 11.94 -32.69
N THR A 52 16.46 11.32 -31.80
CA THR A 52 17.05 10.00 -32.01
C THR A 52 16.33 9.04 -31.07
N VAL A 53 15.56 8.12 -31.62
CA VAL A 53 14.69 7.20 -30.87
C VAL A 53 15.26 5.81 -30.96
N THR A 54 15.57 5.19 -29.82
CA THR A 54 15.93 3.79 -29.71
C THR A 54 14.76 2.98 -29.20
N GLY A 55 14.48 1.84 -29.86
CA GLY A 55 13.30 1.05 -29.52
C GLY A 55 13.16 -0.19 -30.39
N VAL A 56 11.93 -0.71 -30.44
CA VAL A 56 11.58 -1.91 -31.20
C VAL A 56 10.40 -1.69 -32.12
N TRP A 57 10.41 -2.32 -33.27
CA TRP A 57 9.27 -2.33 -34.17
C TRP A 57 8.15 -3.17 -33.62
N THR A 58 6.96 -2.62 -33.58
CA THR A 58 5.72 -3.30 -33.14
C THR A 58 4.65 -3.13 -34.21
N ASN A 59 3.67 -4.00 -34.23
CA ASN A 59 2.55 -3.92 -35.18
C ASN A 59 1.23 -3.77 -34.39
N HIS A 60 0.63 -2.60 -34.49
CA HIS A 60 -0.66 -2.34 -33.85
C HIS A 60 -1.80 -2.92 -34.73
N PRO A 61 -2.77 -3.65 -34.14
CA PRO A 61 -3.84 -4.30 -34.90
C PRO A 61 -4.66 -3.37 -35.81
N SER A 62 -4.84 -2.09 -35.40
CA SER A 62 -5.65 -1.12 -36.11
C SER A 62 -4.86 -0.05 -36.86
N TYR A 63 -3.60 0.21 -36.47
CA TYR A 63 -2.80 1.34 -36.98
C TYR A 63 -1.54 0.91 -37.74
N GLY A 64 -1.30 -0.42 -37.85
CA GLY A 64 -0.15 -0.95 -38.62
C GLY A 64 1.18 -0.86 -37.87
N PRO A 65 2.32 -0.85 -38.62
CA PRO A 65 3.64 -0.85 -38.03
C PRO A 65 3.93 0.46 -37.29
N GLN A 66 4.45 0.33 -36.06
CA GLN A 66 4.81 1.44 -35.18
C GLN A 66 6.16 1.16 -34.53
N PHE A 67 6.94 2.20 -34.27
CA PHE A 67 8.18 2.13 -33.55
C PHE A 67 7.95 2.47 -32.06
N ALA A 68 8.02 1.45 -31.20
CA ALA A 68 7.87 1.62 -29.77
C ALA A 68 9.17 2.13 -29.15
N ALA A 69 9.17 3.38 -28.72
CA ALA A 69 10.31 4.05 -28.12
C ALA A 69 10.61 3.49 -26.72
N GLU A 70 11.84 3.05 -26.48
CA GLU A 70 12.38 2.70 -25.17
C GLU A 70 13.19 3.88 -24.58
N SER A 71 13.96 4.58 -25.43
CA SER A 71 14.66 5.81 -25.07
C SER A 71 14.63 6.84 -26.20
N VAL A 72 14.66 8.11 -25.86
CA VAL A 72 14.59 9.24 -26.79
C VAL A 72 15.65 10.28 -26.42
N GLU A 73 16.55 10.55 -27.34
CA GLU A 73 17.46 11.69 -27.28
C GLU A 73 16.88 12.82 -28.14
N ARG A 74 16.80 14.03 -27.61
CA ARG A 74 16.18 15.16 -28.28
C ARG A 74 17.23 16.21 -28.69
N ARG A 75 16.99 16.85 -29.81
CA ARG A 75 17.75 17.99 -30.24
C ARG A 75 16.82 19.18 -30.47
N MET A 76 17.19 20.33 -29.91
CA MET A 76 16.46 21.56 -30.17
C MET A 76 16.57 21.93 -31.66
N PRO A 77 15.52 22.51 -32.26
CA PRO A 77 15.57 22.92 -33.65
C PRO A 77 16.67 23.96 -33.86
N GLU A 78 17.48 23.76 -34.90
CA GLU A 78 18.62 24.62 -35.23
C GLU A 78 18.37 25.49 -36.50
N THR A 79 17.50 24.99 -37.39
CA THR A 79 17.16 25.73 -38.60
C THR A 79 16.05 26.75 -38.36
N GLU A 80 16.03 27.84 -39.11
CA GLU A 80 14.97 28.86 -38.99
C GLU A 80 13.59 28.29 -39.27
N GLU A 81 13.47 27.34 -40.22
CA GLU A 81 12.21 26.65 -40.54
C GLU A 81 11.71 25.79 -39.38
N ASP A 82 12.61 25.00 -38.77
CA ASP A 82 12.26 24.12 -37.65
C ASP A 82 11.92 24.93 -36.39
N ILE A 83 12.66 26.04 -36.14
CA ILE A 83 12.36 26.95 -35.02
C ILE A 83 10.99 27.59 -35.21
N ALA A 84 10.64 28.00 -36.43
CA ALA A 84 9.33 28.57 -36.74
C ALA A 84 8.21 27.51 -36.52
N ALA A 85 8.41 26.29 -37.00
CA ALA A 85 7.48 25.17 -36.82
C ALA A 85 7.30 24.82 -35.34
N TYR A 86 8.41 24.75 -34.60
CA TYR A 86 8.42 24.47 -33.15
C TYR A 86 7.62 25.54 -32.38
N LEU A 87 7.87 26.79 -32.59
CA LEU A 87 7.14 27.87 -31.93
C LEU A 87 5.66 27.96 -32.35
N ALA A 88 5.37 27.63 -33.63
CA ALA A 88 4.01 27.64 -34.18
C ALA A 88 3.16 26.46 -33.71
N SER A 89 3.76 25.39 -33.18
CA SER A 89 3.09 24.13 -32.74
C SER A 89 2.09 24.31 -31.59
N GLY A 90 2.11 25.47 -30.91
CA GLY A 90 1.30 25.74 -29.75
C GLY A 90 1.94 25.29 -28.41
N ILE A 91 3.18 24.80 -28.45
CA ILE A 91 3.94 24.40 -27.26
C ILE A 91 4.14 25.57 -26.29
N LEU A 92 4.21 26.79 -26.81
CA LEU A 92 4.18 28.02 -26.03
C LEU A 92 2.84 28.76 -26.22
N LYS A 93 2.03 28.77 -25.18
CA LYS A 93 0.74 29.46 -25.19
C LYS A 93 0.93 30.95 -25.56
N GLY A 94 0.24 31.39 -26.59
CA GLY A 94 0.26 32.79 -27.03
C GLY A 94 1.23 33.10 -28.18
N ILE A 95 1.93 32.12 -28.73
CA ILE A 95 2.65 32.22 -30.01
C ILE A 95 1.85 31.44 -31.06
N GLY A 96 1.29 32.13 -32.04
CA GLY A 96 0.71 31.50 -33.23
C GLY A 96 1.68 31.57 -34.42
N PRO A 97 1.37 30.91 -35.55
CA PRO A 97 2.27 30.81 -36.71
C PRO A 97 2.81 32.17 -37.20
N ALA A 98 1.94 33.19 -37.28
CA ALA A 98 2.35 34.53 -37.70
C ALA A 98 3.28 35.24 -36.69
N THR A 99 3.21 34.88 -35.39
CA THR A 99 4.12 35.46 -34.40
C THR A 99 5.42 34.68 -34.35
N ALA A 100 5.38 33.38 -34.52
CA ALA A 100 6.56 32.52 -34.65
C ALA A 100 7.42 32.97 -35.84
N GLN A 101 6.81 33.18 -37.02
CA GLN A 101 7.52 33.65 -38.20
C GLN A 101 8.18 35.03 -37.98
N ARG A 102 7.46 35.98 -37.36
CA ARG A 102 8.04 37.31 -37.06
C ARG A 102 9.19 37.25 -36.06
N LEU A 103 9.18 36.33 -35.12
CA LEU A 103 10.28 36.12 -34.19
C LEU A 103 11.51 35.61 -34.92
N VAL A 104 11.32 34.59 -35.76
CA VAL A 104 12.40 33.98 -36.55
C VAL A 104 12.94 34.98 -37.59
N ASP A 105 12.09 35.72 -38.32
CA ASP A 105 12.51 36.79 -39.25
C ASP A 105 13.36 37.85 -38.56
N ARG A 106 13.16 38.08 -37.27
CA ARG A 106 13.88 39.11 -36.50
C ARG A 106 15.18 38.63 -35.88
N PHE A 107 15.21 37.36 -35.38
CA PHE A 107 16.31 36.83 -34.58
C PHE A 107 17.01 35.63 -35.24
N GLY A 108 16.47 35.10 -36.34
CA GLY A 108 17.06 33.96 -37.04
C GLY A 108 17.18 32.71 -36.13
N ALA A 109 18.29 32.02 -36.26
CA ALA A 109 18.65 30.86 -35.46
C ALA A 109 18.77 31.17 -33.95
N ASP A 110 19.02 32.43 -33.57
CA ASP A 110 19.16 32.83 -32.16
C ASP A 110 17.79 33.01 -31.45
N THR A 111 16.67 32.82 -32.13
CA THR A 111 15.32 33.07 -31.60
C THR A 111 15.06 32.38 -30.26
N LEU A 112 15.40 31.11 -30.11
CA LEU A 112 15.20 30.37 -28.88
C LEU A 112 16.08 30.87 -27.73
N ALA A 113 17.34 31.22 -28.02
CA ALA A 113 18.24 31.80 -27.04
C ALA A 113 17.75 33.18 -26.58
N VAL A 114 17.24 34.01 -27.47
CA VAL A 114 16.64 35.32 -27.12
C VAL A 114 15.39 35.16 -26.25
N ILE A 115 14.55 34.15 -26.52
CA ILE A 115 13.38 33.86 -25.67
C ILE A 115 13.82 33.43 -24.26
N GLU A 116 14.85 32.61 -24.15
CA GLU A 116 15.33 32.09 -22.86
C GLU A 116 16.10 33.14 -22.06
N GLU A 117 17.05 33.88 -22.68
CA GLU A 117 18.03 34.63 -21.96
C GLU A 117 17.76 36.16 -22.01
N GLU A 118 17.19 36.68 -23.11
CA GLU A 118 17.03 38.11 -23.37
C GLU A 118 15.57 38.52 -23.69
N PRO A 119 14.58 38.21 -22.79
CA PRO A 119 13.16 38.44 -23.09
C PRO A 119 12.80 39.89 -23.39
N GLU A 120 13.60 40.84 -22.95
CA GLU A 120 13.38 42.27 -23.22
C GLU A 120 13.48 42.59 -24.74
N ARG A 121 14.32 41.86 -25.47
CA ARG A 121 14.46 42.03 -26.93
C ARG A 121 13.22 41.62 -27.72
N LEU A 122 12.39 40.71 -27.13
CA LEU A 122 11.14 40.26 -27.76
C LEU A 122 10.14 41.40 -27.97
N GLN A 123 10.24 42.47 -27.18
CA GLN A 123 9.38 43.66 -27.31
C GLN A 123 9.59 44.40 -28.65
N THR A 124 10.71 44.14 -29.35
CA THR A 124 10.96 44.69 -30.68
C THR A 124 10.09 44.06 -31.77
N VAL A 125 9.41 42.93 -31.45
CA VAL A 125 8.52 42.24 -32.37
C VAL A 125 7.09 42.75 -32.20
N LYS A 126 6.45 43.14 -33.28
CA LYS A 126 5.08 43.70 -33.28
C LYS A 126 4.09 42.71 -32.68
N GLY A 127 3.40 43.09 -31.59
CA GLY A 127 2.37 42.31 -30.90
C GLY A 127 2.89 41.60 -29.66
N ILE A 128 4.14 41.81 -29.24
CA ILE A 128 4.68 41.30 -27.97
C ILE A 128 4.90 42.48 -27.02
N THR A 129 4.13 42.51 -25.94
CA THR A 129 4.30 43.49 -24.86
C THR A 129 5.36 43.01 -23.87
N ALA A 130 5.89 43.90 -23.01
CA ALA A 130 6.84 43.53 -21.96
C ALA A 130 6.33 42.39 -21.06
N LYS A 131 5.07 42.46 -20.65
CA LYS A 131 4.43 41.41 -19.85
C LYS A 131 4.40 40.07 -20.59
N LYS A 132 3.97 40.08 -21.86
CA LYS A 132 3.92 38.89 -22.70
C LYS A 132 5.30 38.29 -22.96
N ALA A 133 6.33 39.14 -23.15
CA ALA A 133 7.70 38.69 -23.31
C ALA A 133 8.22 37.93 -22.08
N MET A 134 7.94 38.43 -20.88
CA MET A 134 8.31 37.76 -19.63
C MET A 134 7.53 36.47 -19.43
N GLU A 135 6.22 36.43 -19.72
CA GLU A 135 5.39 35.21 -19.65
C GLU A 135 5.89 34.14 -20.62
N LEU A 136 6.26 34.49 -21.84
CA LEU A 136 6.81 33.58 -22.84
C LEU A 136 8.17 33.03 -22.42
N SER A 137 9.07 33.87 -21.91
CA SER A 137 10.37 33.44 -21.41
C SER A 137 10.20 32.47 -20.20
N ALA A 138 9.30 32.78 -19.27
CA ALA A 138 9.03 31.93 -18.13
C ALA A 138 8.49 30.55 -18.58
N ALA A 139 7.52 30.53 -19.50
CA ALA A 139 6.96 29.27 -20.01
C ALA A 139 8.01 28.46 -20.81
N PHE A 140 8.88 29.12 -21.58
CA PHE A 140 9.94 28.46 -22.31
C PHE A 140 11.00 27.84 -21.38
N ARG A 141 11.42 28.59 -20.35
CA ARG A 141 12.35 28.07 -19.32
C ARG A 141 11.78 26.89 -18.56
N GLU A 142 10.49 26.93 -18.26
CA GLU A 142 9.79 25.80 -17.62
C GLU A 142 9.84 24.57 -18.51
N LEU A 143 9.49 24.68 -19.76
CA LEU A 143 9.52 23.60 -20.74
C LEU A 143 10.93 23.04 -20.94
N THR A 144 11.92 23.90 -21.13
CA THR A 144 13.33 23.54 -21.33
C THR A 144 13.89 22.85 -20.07
N GLY A 145 13.54 23.36 -18.88
CA GLY A 145 13.95 22.78 -17.61
C GLY A 145 13.41 21.35 -17.42
N LEU A 146 12.12 21.13 -17.72
CA LEU A 146 11.54 19.81 -17.68
C LEU A 146 12.22 18.84 -18.67
N LYS A 147 12.45 19.28 -19.92
CA LYS A 147 13.14 18.47 -20.92
C LYS A 147 14.54 18.03 -20.47
N ARG A 148 15.32 18.93 -19.87
CA ARG A 148 16.66 18.61 -19.32
C ARG A 148 16.61 17.56 -18.20
N VAL A 149 15.59 17.59 -17.35
CA VAL A 149 15.39 16.54 -16.31
C VAL A 149 15.08 15.21 -16.97
N MET A 150 14.22 15.21 -17.99
CA MET A 150 13.85 13.99 -18.74
C MET A 150 15.05 13.35 -19.42
N GLU A 151 15.88 14.15 -20.12
CA GLU A 151 17.12 13.68 -20.75
C GLU A 151 18.10 13.09 -19.73
N PHE A 152 18.21 13.74 -18.57
CA PHE A 152 19.05 13.23 -17.49
C PHE A 152 18.55 11.86 -16.99
N LEU A 153 17.24 11.70 -16.72
CA LEU A 153 16.67 10.43 -16.28
C LEU A 153 16.78 9.34 -17.34
N ALA A 154 16.51 9.68 -18.60
CA ALA A 154 16.60 8.75 -19.73
C ALA A 154 18.02 8.18 -19.91
N ARG A 155 19.07 8.98 -19.68
CA ARG A 155 20.47 8.55 -19.73
C ARG A 155 20.76 7.38 -18.78
N TYR A 156 20.05 7.31 -17.66
CA TYR A 156 20.18 6.28 -16.64
C TYR A 156 19.04 5.26 -16.65
N GLU A 157 18.31 5.18 -17.76
CA GLU A 157 17.17 4.24 -17.94
C GLU A 157 16.09 4.38 -16.87
N LEU A 158 15.98 5.56 -16.24
CA LEU A 158 14.95 5.84 -15.22
C LEU A 158 13.63 6.23 -15.88
N PRO A 159 12.47 5.88 -15.28
CA PRO A 159 11.17 6.19 -15.85
C PRO A 159 10.95 7.68 -16.03
N VAL A 160 10.62 8.09 -17.25
CA VAL A 160 10.41 9.52 -17.62
C VAL A 160 9.28 10.19 -16.80
N PRO A 161 8.19 9.53 -16.37
CA PRO A 161 7.19 10.13 -15.47
C PRO A 161 7.77 10.74 -14.19
N LEU A 162 8.91 10.22 -13.69
CA LEU A 162 9.63 10.81 -12.56
C LEU A 162 10.08 12.27 -12.81
N ALA A 163 10.40 12.62 -14.07
CA ALA A 163 10.78 13.98 -14.42
C ALA A 163 9.66 14.97 -14.13
N MET A 164 8.43 14.62 -14.47
CA MET A 164 7.26 15.45 -14.21
C MET A 164 7.03 15.65 -12.72
N GLN A 165 7.17 14.57 -11.92
CA GLN A 165 7.05 14.64 -10.47
C GLN A 165 8.14 15.52 -9.85
N LEU A 166 9.40 15.34 -10.26
CA LEU A 166 10.54 16.16 -9.81
C LEU A 166 10.35 17.63 -10.19
N TYR A 167 9.95 17.89 -11.43
CA TYR A 167 9.79 19.25 -11.91
C TYR A 167 8.61 19.96 -11.23
N ARG A 168 7.49 19.27 -10.97
CA ARG A 168 6.38 19.79 -10.17
C ARG A 168 6.81 20.14 -8.74
N ALA A 169 7.70 19.31 -8.14
CA ALA A 169 8.16 19.53 -6.77
C ALA A 169 9.21 20.64 -6.64
N TYR A 170 10.15 20.74 -7.58
CA TYR A 170 11.33 21.60 -7.45
C TYR A 170 11.50 22.65 -8.58
N GLY A 171 10.66 22.61 -9.61
CA GLY A 171 10.75 23.53 -10.75
C GLY A 171 12.13 23.49 -11.39
N ALA A 172 12.68 24.67 -11.68
CA ALA A 172 14.01 24.82 -12.27
C ALA A 172 15.16 24.26 -11.40
N GLN A 173 14.93 24.04 -10.11
CA GLN A 173 15.92 23.46 -9.20
C GLN A 173 15.96 21.92 -9.25
N ALA A 174 15.07 21.26 -10.00
CA ALA A 174 14.97 19.80 -10.06
C ALA A 174 16.29 19.15 -10.50
N LEU A 175 16.84 19.57 -11.64
CA LEU A 175 18.08 19.02 -12.17
C LEU A 175 19.33 19.38 -11.33
N PRO A 176 19.53 20.64 -10.87
CA PRO A 176 20.60 20.95 -9.94
C PRO A 176 20.58 20.09 -8.69
N ARG A 177 19.44 19.97 -8.01
CA ARG A 177 19.30 19.14 -6.80
C ARG A 177 19.58 17.68 -7.08
N LEU A 178 19.08 17.14 -8.19
CA LEU A 178 19.30 15.75 -8.55
C LEU A 178 20.78 15.46 -8.85
N LYS A 179 21.53 16.44 -9.37
CA LYS A 179 22.97 16.35 -9.57
C LYS A 179 23.78 16.48 -8.28
N GLU A 180 23.29 17.24 -7.31
CA GLU A 180 23.88 17.36 -5.98
C GLU A 180 23.61 16.14 -5.11
N ASP A 181 22.39 15.61 -5.16
CA ASP A 181 21.92 14.45 -4.38
C ASP A 181 21.05 13.52 -5.24
N PRO A 182 21.65 12.52 -5.91
CA PRO A 182 20.91 11.52 -6.68
C PRO A 182 19.97 10.69 -5.82
N TYR A 183 20.29 10.50 -4.52
CA TYR A 183 19.49 9.70 -3.61
C TYR A 183 18.14 10.32 -3.25
N LEU A 184 17.89 11.56 -3.66
CA LEU A 184 16.57 12.17 -3.59
C LEU A 184 15.46 11.27 -4.19
N LEU A 185 15.79 10.52 -5.25
CA LEU A 185 14.87 9.60 -5.92
C LEU A 185 14.57 8.32 -5.13
N THR A 186 15.31 8.02 -4.08
CA THR A 186 15.00 6.90 -3.17
C THR A 186 13.87 7.24 -2.21
N GLY A 187 13.48 8.51 -2.13
CA GLY A 187 12.38 8.98 -1.31
C GLY A 187 11.05 8.30 -1.63
N GLN A 188 10.16 8.28 -0.67
CA GLN A 188 8.86 7.59 -0.75
C GLN A 188 7.99 8.06 -1.93
N ALA A 189 8.14 9.32 -2.33
CA ALA A 189 7.44 9.92 -3.48
C ALA A 189 7.84 9.30 -4.82
N TYR A 190 9.13 9.01 -4.99
CA TYR A 190 9.68 8.59 -6.27
C TYR A 190 9.85 7.08 -6.36
N GLY A 191 10.14 6.41 -5.25
CA GLY A 191 10.13 4.96 -5.10
C GLY A 191 11.21 4.21 -5.89
N VAL A 192 12.30 4.90 -6.30
CA VAL A 192 13.44 4.25 -6.95
C VAL A 192 14.23 3.46 -5.91
N ALA A 193 14.61 2.22 -6.25
CA ALA A 193 15.37 1.37 -5.34
C ALA A 193 16.73 2.00 -4.99
N PHE A 194 17.14 1.89 -3.73
CA PHE A 194 18.44 2.40 -3.26
C PHE A 194 19.60 1.82 -4.08
N SER A 195 19.61 0.51 -4.36
CA SER A 195 20.66 -0.13 -5.16
C SER A 195 20.80 0.47 -6.56
N THR A 196 19.68 0.77 -7.22
CA THR A 196 19.69 1.41 -8.54
C THR A 196 20.27 2.82 -8.47
N MET A 197 19.87 3.61 -7.47
CA MET A 197 20.39 4.96 -7.31
C MET A 197 21.86 4.97 -6.88
N ASP A 198 22.29 3.97 -6.10
CA ASP A 198 23.68 3.82 -5.71
C ASP A 198 24.58 3.53 -6.91
N GLU A 199 24.19 2.61 -7.79
CA GLU A 199 24.89 2.33 -9.03
C GLU A 199 24.97 3.58 -9.93
N ILE A 200 23.88 4.34 -10.05
CA ILE A 200 23.83 5.58 -10.83
C ILE A 200 24.76 6.64 -10.22
N ALA A 201 24.67 6.87 -8.92
CA ALA A 201 25.52 7.87 -8.23
C ALA A 201 27.01 7.58 -8.40
N LEU A 202 27.42 6.32 -8.23
CA LEU A 202 28.80 5.90 -8.47
C LEU A 202 29.21 6.11 -9.94
N SER A 203 28.31 5.83 -10.91
CA SER A 203 28.57 6.10 -12.34
C SER A 203 28.68 7.59 -12.66
N MET A 204 28.01 8.44 -11.88
CA MET A 204 28.13 9.90 -11.97
C MET A 204 29.46 10.43 -11.36
N GLY A 205 30.25 9.58 -10.75
CA GLY A 205 31.54 9.92 -10.14
C GLY A 205 31.45 10.34 -8.67
N PHE A 206 30.38 10.02 -7.97
CA PHE A 206 30.30 10.19 -6.52
C PHE A 206 31.29 9.23 -5.85
N ASP A 207 32.00 9.71 -4.82
CA ASP A 207 32.92 8.90 -4.03
C ASP A 207 32.15 7.90 -3.15
N GLY A 208 32.78 6.76 -2.88
CA GLY A 208 32.22 5.73 -2.01
C GLY A 208 31.79 6.21 -0.64
N ASP A 209 32.51 7.19 -0.09
CA ASP A 209 32.23 7.82 1.22
C ASP A 209 31.57 9.21 1.08
N SER A 210 30.98 9.54 -0.08
CA SER A 210 30.32 10.83 -0.25
C SER A 210 29.21 11.04 0.78
N PRO A 211 29.08 12.22 1.39
CA PRO A 211 28.10 12.47 2.45
C PRO A 211 26.66 12.12 2.09
N CYS A 212 26.22 12.45 0.88
CA CYS A 212 24.85 12.12 0.41
C CYS A 212 24.62 10.61 0.34
N ARG A 213 25.62 9.82 -0.09
CA ARG A 213 25.56 8.35 -0.13
C ARG A 213 25.41 7.75 1.26
N VAL A 214 26.26 8.18 2.17
CA VAL A 214 26.31 7.67 3.56
C VAL A 214 25.04 8.06 4.32
N GLU A 215 24.55 9.28 4.18
CA GLU A 215 23.29 9.74 4.78
C GLU A 215 22.08 9.01 4.21
N ALA A 216 22.06 8.78 2.89
CA ALA A 216 21.01 8.02 2.24
C ALA A 216 21.00 6.56 2.72
N ALA A 217 22.14 5.91 2.90
CA ALA A 217 22.22 4.55 3.43
C ALA A 217 21.66 4.45 4.86
N LEU A 218 21.98 5.39 5.74
CA LEU A 218 21.44 5.44 7.12
C LEU A 218 19.91 5.62 7.14
N THR A 219 19.40 6.54 6.34
CA THR A 219 17.96 6.80 6.26
C THR A 219 17.20 5.67 5.55
N TYR A 220 17.83 5.05 4.55
CA TYR A 220 17.29 3.87 3.87
C TYR A 220 17.17 2.69 4.84
N GLU A 221 18.21 2.36 5.61
CA GLU A 221 18.16 1.27 6.57
C GLU A 221 17.07 1.46 7.63
N LEU A 222 16.89 2.67 8.15
CA LEU A 222 15.77 2.97 9.03
C LEU A 222 14.42 2.75 8.32
N SER A 223 14.27 3.25 7.10
CA SER A 223 13.03 3.13 6.32
C SER A 223 12.74 1.70 5.89
N HIS A 224 13.76 0.95 5.46
CA HIS A 224 13.65 -0.46 5.06
C HIS A 224 13.16 -1.33 6.23
N ASN A 225 13.69 -1.08 7.42
CA ASN A 225 13.34 -1.83 8.62
C ASN A 225 11.93 -1.53 9.18
N LEU A 226 11.23 -0.51 8.67
CA LEU A 226 9.79 -0.33 8.94
C LEU A 226 8.97 -1.52 8.42
N ASN A 227 9.36 -2.11 7.28
CA ASN A 227 8.72 -3.30 6.73
C ASN A 227 8.92 -4.54 7.62
N ASN A 228 9.95 -4.53 8.47
CA ASN A 228 10.17 -5.51 9.52
C ASN A 228 9.42 -5.16 10.83
N GLY A 229 8.63 -4.09 10.81
CA GLY A 229 7.84 -3.62 11.94
C GLY A 229 8.64 -2.88 13.01
N HIS A 230 9.91 -2.56 12.78
CA HIS A 230 10.71 -1.77 13.71
C HIS A 230 10.30 -0.29 13.68
N VAL A 231 10.26 0.38 14.82
CA VAL A 231 10.02 1.83 14.94
C VAL A 231 11.36 2.57 14.99
N PHE A 232 12.37 1.92 15.57
CA PHE A 232 13.74 2.41 15.62
C PHE A 232 14.74 1.28 15.39
N LEU A 233 15.99 1.63 15.16
CA LEU A 233 17.12 0.69 15.24
C LEU A 233 18.10 1.13 16.34
N PRO A 234 18.71 0.20 17.09
CA PRO A 234 19.85 0.51 17.93
C PRO A 234 21.01 1.09 17.10
N ARG A 235 21.71 2.11 17.63
CA ARG A 235 22.80 2.81 16.91
C ARG A 235 23.84 1.87 16.32
N ASP A 236 24.30 0.90 17.10
CA ASP A 236 25.26 -0.12 16.66
C ASP A 236 24.76 -0.94 15.48
N LYS A 237 23.50 -1.32 15.51
CA LYS A 237 22.88 -2.09 14.42
C LYS A 237 22.65 -1.25 13.17
N LEU A 238 22.23 0.00 13.32
CA LEU A 238 22.08 0.93 12.21
C LEU A 238 23.40 1.13 11.48
N LEU A 239 24.47 1.45 12.22
CA LEU A 239 25.79 1.63 11.65
C LEU A 239 26.32 0.36 10.97
N CYS A 240 26.17 -0.80 11.62
CA CYS A 240 26.61 -2.08 11.05
C CYS A 240 25.85 -2.43 9.77
N ALA A 241 24.52 -2.27 9.74
CA ALA A 241 23.71 -2.55 8.57
C ALA A 241 24.02 -1.60 7.41
N SER A 242 24.18 -0.30 7.69
CA SER A 242 24.54 0.70 6.69
C SER A 242 25.94 0.46 6.14
N ALA A 243 26.91 0.08 6.98
CA ALA A 243 28.25 -0.28 6.55
C ALA A 243 28.23 -1.49 5.59
N GLN A 244 27.41 -2.50 5.88
CA GLN A 244 27.25 -3.67 5.00
C GLN A 244 26.54 -3.33 3.68
N LEU A 245 25.60 -2.38 3.70
CA LEU A 245 24.83 -1.98 2.52
C LEU A 245 25.71 -1.31 1.45
N ILE A 246 26.62 -0.42 1.88
CA ILE A 246 27.40 0.41 0.97
C ILE A 246 28.91 0.08 0.97
N ASP A 247 29.34 -0.95 1.71
CA ASP A 247 30.76 -1.26 1.96
C ASP A 247 31.55 0.00 2.42
N GLY A 248 30.90 0.76 3.33
CA GLY A 248 31.34 2.11 3.73
C GLY A 248 32.25 2.13 4.94
N ASN A 249 33.00 3.22 5.07
CA ASN A 249 33.88 3.49 6.20
C ASN A 249 33.05 3.75 7.49
N PRO A 250 33.28 3.03 8.61
CA PRO A 250 32.61 3.25 9.88
C PRO A 250 32.70 4.69 10.41
N ASP A 251 33.85 5.36 10.26
CA ASP A 251 34.02 6.73 10.74
C ASP A 251 33.21 7.75 9.94
N ALA A 252 33.06 7.53 8.63
CA ALA A 252 32.19 8.33 7.76
C ALA A 252 30.72 8.17 8.14
N LEU A 253 30.29 6.93 8.44
CA LEU A 253 28.93 6.64 8.90
C LEU A 253 28.62 7.27 10.26
N GLU A 254 29.55 7.22 11.21
CA GLU A 254 29.38 7.89 12.51
C GLU A 254 29.24 9.41 12.34
N THR A 255 30.12 10.02 11.54
CA THR A 255 30.08 11.47 11.25
C THR A 255 28.77 11.87 10.57
N ALA A 256 28.32 11.10 9.59
CA ALA A 256 27.05 11.35 8.88
C ALA A 256 25.85 11.20 9.81
N LEU A 257 25.84 10.17 10.67
CA LEU A 257 24.78 9.97 11.65
C LEU A 257 24.69 11.15 12.62
N ASP A 258 25.83 11.63 13.13
CA ASP A 258 25.86 12.79 14.02
C ASP A 258 25.37 14.07 13.31
N GLY A 259 25.69 14.23 12.02
CA GLY A 259 25.13 15.28 11.17
C GLY A 259 23.61 15.18 11.01
N LEU A 260 23.06 13.99 10.78
CA LEU A 260 21.61 13.74 10.67
C LEU A 260 20.90 14.00 12.02
N LEU A 261 21.54 13.67 13.13
CA LEU A 261 21.06 13.97 14.49
C LEU A 261 21.03 15.49 14.73
N ALA A 262 22.08 16.20 14.37
CA ALA A 262 22.16 17.66 14.55
C ALA A 262 21.09 18.41 13.73
N ARG A 263 20.75 17.91 12.54
CA ARG A 263 19.68 18.45 11.69
C ARG A 263 18.26 17.97 12.07
N GLY A 264 18.15 17.04 13.02
CA GLY A 264 16.88 16.50 13.47
C GLY A 264 16.18 15.58 12.45
N VAL A 265 16.88 15.07 11.43
CA VAL A 265 16.36 14.07 10.48
C VAL A 265 16.19 12.74 11.19
N ILE A 266 17.17 12.38 12.01
CA ILE A 266 17.16 11.23 12.92
C ILE A 266 17.11 11.77 14.35
N VAL A 267 16.36 11.09 15.22
CA VAL A 267 16.31 11.38 16.65
C VAL A 267 16.90 10.19 17.40
N GLN A 268 17.78 10.46 18.35
CA GLN A 268 18.38 9.44 19.20
C GLN A 268 17.99 9.65 20.66
N GLU A 269 17.57 8.57 21.32
CA GLU A 269 17.34 8.56 22.76
C GLU A 269 17.63 7.18 23.38
N PRO A 270 17.91 7.10 24.68
CA PRO A 270 18.10 5.82 25.36
C PRO A 270 16.75 5.13 25.59
N VAL A 271 16.56 3.94 25.00
CA VAL A 271 15.37 3.10 25.17
C VAL A 271 15.82 1.68 25.57
N ALA A 272 15.31 1.18 26.68
CA ALA A 272 15.65 -0.17 27.20
C ALA A 272 17.18 -0.48 27.23
N GLY A 273 18.00 0.53 27.53
CA GLY A 273 19.45 0.38 27.64
C GLY A 273 20.22 0.42 26.31
N VAL A 274 19.55 0.70 25.19
CA VAL A 274 20.20 0.91 23.88
C VAL A 274 20.00 2.36 23.42
N GLN A 275 20.92 2.87 22.59
CA GLN A 275 20.75 4.15 21.90
C GLN A 275 19.86 3.91 20.68
N ALA A 276 18.59 4.27 20.79
CA ALA A 276 17.58 4.07 19.77
C ALA A 276 17.59 5.22 18.74
N CYS A 277 17.84 4.90 17.48
CA CYS A 277 17.79 5.86 16.36
C CYS A 277 16.46 5.73 15.62
N TYR A 278 15.71 6.82 15.57
CA TYR A 278 14.39 6.93 14.96
C TYR A 278 14.45 7.86 13.74
N LEU A 279 13.64 7.59 12.72
CA LEU A 279 13.19 8.66 11.85
C LEU A 279 12.33 9.64 12.65
N GLN A 280 12.52 10.94 12.47
CA GLN A 280 11.85 11.99 13.26
C GLN A 280 10.33 11.80 13.33
N ARG A 281 9.69 11.47 12.19
CA ARG A 281 8.24 11.23 12.11
C ARG A 281 7.76 10.11 13.04
N LEU A 282 8.53 9.04 13.18
CA LEU A 282 8.17 7.88 14.00
C LEU A 282 8.41 8.14 15.49
N TYR A 283 9.47 8.87 15.82
CA TYR A 283 9.71 9.36 17.16
C TYR A 283 8.53 10.23 17.64
N GLN A 284 8.09 11.16 16.80
CA GLN A 284 6.95 12.01 17.08
C GLN A 284 5.66 11.20 17.25
N ALA A 285 5.38 10.28 16.30
CA ALA A 285 4.21 9.42 16.36
C ALA A 285 4.17 8.59 17.65
N GLU A 286 5.28 7.94 18.02
CA GLU A 286 5.33 7.11 19.24
C GLU A 286 5.12 7.94 20.51
N THR A 287 5.74 9.10 20.58
CA THR A 287 5.60 10.03 21.71
C THR A 287 4.16 10.57 21.81
N GLN A 288 3.57 10.95 20.68
CA GLN A 288 2.21 11.48 20.64
C GLN A 288 1.16 10.40 20.99
N VAL A 289 1.34 9.16 20.46
CA VAL A 289 0.45 8.04 20.81
C VAL A 289 0.44 7.81 22.32
N ALA A 290 1.62 7.72 22.96
CA ALA A 290 1.70 7.55 24.40
C ALA A 290 1.01 8.70 25.16
N ARG A 291 1.35 9.95 24.82
CA ARG A 291 0.79 11.16 25.47
C ARG A 291 -0.73 11.23 25.33
N ARG A 292 -1.27 11.02 24.12
CA ARG A 292 -2.72 11.11 23.87
C ARG A 292 -3.50 9.98 24.54
N LEU A 293 -2.97 8.75 24.56
CA LEU A 293 -3.60 7.64 25.28
C LEU A 293 -3.69 7.92 26.77
N LEU A 294 -2.61 8.41 27.39
CA LEU A 294 -2.61 8.77 28.81
C LEU A 294 -3.57 9.95 29.09
N SER A 295 -3.60 10.94 28.20
CA SER A 295 -4.54 12.07 28.31
C SER A 295 -6.00 11.62 28.20
N LEU A 296 -6.32 10.71 27.27
CA LEU A 296 -7.66 10.12 27.16
C LEU A 296 -8.01 9.28 28.39
N ARG A 297 -7.08 8.51 28.93
CA ARG A 297 -7.27 7.73 30.16
C ARG A 297 -7.65 8.63 31.34
N ASP A 298 -6.91 9.72 31.54
CA ASP A 298 -6.99 10.58 32.73
C ASP A 298 -8.06 11.68 32.62
N ALA A 299 -8.64 11.88 31.43
CA ALA A 299 -9.65 12.91 31.22
C ALA A 299 -10.87 12.69 32.13
N PRO A 300 -11.39 13.77 32.80
CA PRO A 300 -12.56 13.67 33.65
C PRO A 300 -13.80 13.24 32.84
N ARG A 301 -14.60 12.34 33.40
CA ARG A 301 -15.82 11.82 32.76
C ARG A 301 -17.01 11.77 33.71
N GLN A 302 -18.19 12.01 33.14
CA GLN A 302 -19.42 11.71 33.86
C GLN A 302 -19.65 10.19 33.79
N THR A 303 -19.54 9.53 34.92
CA THR A 303 -19.99 8.14 35.06
C THR A 303 -21.50 8.13 35.13
N GLY A 304 -22.15 7.53 34.16
CA GLY A 304 -23.61 7.40 34.13
C GLY A 304 -24.14 6.78 35.42
N LYS A 305 -25.09 7.45 36.08
CA LYS A 305 -25.83 6.84 37.19
C LYS A 305 -26.61 5.64 36.64
N ASN A 306 -26.50 4.47 37.24
CA ASN A 306 -27.26 3.24 36.92
C ASN A 306 -26.72 2.33 35.81
N VAL A 307 -25.41 2.29 35.57
CA VAL A 307 -24.82 1.37 34.58
C VAL A 307 -25.26 -0.10 34.79
N ASP A 308 -25.25 -0.59 36.03
CA ASP A 308 -25.67 -1.97 36.35
C ASP A 308 -27.13 -2.23 36.03
N LYS A 309 -28.03 -1.23 36.23
CA LYS A 309 -29.44 -1.34 35.85
C LYS A 309 -29.60 -1.42 34.32
N ILE A 310 -28.87 -0.61 33.58
CA ILE A 310 -28.89 -0.64 32.09
C ILE A 310 -28.40 -2.00 31.58
N ILE A 311 -27.33 -2.53 32.16
CA ILE A 311 -26.81 -3.86 31.77
C ILE A 311 -27.84 -4.94 32.06
N ALA A 312 -28.46 -4.96 33.26
CA ALA A 312 -29.50 -5.92 33.59
C ALA A 312 -30.72 -5.84 32.66
N GLU A 313 -31.13 -4.64 32.26
CA GLU A 313 -32.19 -4.45 31.27
C GLU A 313 -31.78 -4.94 29.86
N MET A 314 -30.51 -4.78 29.50
CA MET A 314 -29.96 -5.30 28.24
C MET A 314 -29.97 -6.84 28.23
N GLU A 315 -29.49 -7.47 29.31
CA GLU A 315 -29.50 -8.93 29.46
C GLU A 315 -30.93 -9.48 29.37
N ALA A 316 -31.88 -8.87 30.07
CA ALA A 316 -33.29 -9.28 30.05
C ALA A 316 -33.93 -9.14 28.65
N ARG A 317 -33.66 -8.05 27.92
CA ARG A 317 -34.20 -7.83 26.58
C ARG A 317 -33.61 -8.76 25.52
N GLN A 318 -32.32 -9.08 25.65
CA GLN A 318 -31.60 -9.93 24.69
C GLN A 318 -31.72 -11.43 25.02
N GLY A 319 -32.26 -11.76 26.18
CA GLY A 319 -32.35 -13.15 26.66
C GLY A 319 -30.99 -13.81 26.88
N ILE A 320 -29.96 -13.02 27.19
CA ILE A 320 -28.59 -13.47 27.44
C ILE A 320 -28.12 -13.03 28.82
N ALA A 321 -27.22 -13.80 29.41
CA ALA A 321 -26.43 -13.38 30.56
C ALA A 321 -24.98 -13.25 30.12
N TYR A 322 -24.37 -12.10 30.38
CA TYR A 322 -22.94 -11.94 30.12
C TYR A 322 -22.11 -12.77 31.09
N ALA A 323 -21.10 -13.46 30.56
CA ALA A 323 -20.09 -14.09 31.42
C ALA A 323 -19.37 -13.01 32.27
N PRO A 324 -18.77 -13.34 33.42
CA PRO A 324 -18.18 -12.37 34.34
C PRO A 324 -17.20 -11.40 33.66
N GLN A 325 -16.30 -11.93 32.80
CA GLN A 325 -15.35 -11.09 32.07
C GLN A 325 -16.02 -10.21 31.02
N GLN A 326 -17.05 -10.70 30.32
CA GLN A 326 -17.82 -9.91 29.36
C GLN A 326 -18.56 -8.77 30.03
N ARG A 327 -19.23 -9.07 31.17
CA ARG A 327 -19.93 -8.08 31.98
C ARG A 327 -18.96 -6.99 32.44
N ARG A 328 -17.78 -7.38 32.96
CA ARG A 328 -16.73 -6.46 33.36
C ARG A 328 -16.27 -5.57 32.21
N ALA A 329 -16.11 -6.10 31.00
CA ALA A 329 -15.74 -5.31 29.83
C ALA A 329 -16.80 -4.24 29.50
N VAL A 330 -18.09 -4.61 29.56
CA VAL A 330 -19.21 -3.68 29.33
C VAL A 330 -19.26 -2.59 30.42
N GLU A 331 -19.06 -2.96 31.68
CA GLU A 331 -19.02 -2.01 32.82
C GLU A 331 -17.84 -1.01 32.69
N LEU A 332 -16.64 -1.53 32.38
CA LEU A 332 -15.45 -0.70 32.22
C LEU A 332 -15.57 0.26 31.03
N ALA A 333 -16.20 -0.14 29.93
CA ALA A 333 -16.42 0.75 28.79
C ALA A 333 -17.22 2.03 29.16
N ALA A 334 -18.11 1.96 30.15
CA ALA A 334 -18.84 3.10 30.64
C ALA A 334 -18.00 4.03 31.56
N ARG A 335 -16.97 3.47 32.21
CA ARG A 335 -16.19 4.18 33.25
C ARG A 335 -14.83 4.66 32.74
N SER A 336 -14.19 3.86 31.88
CA SER A 336 -12.84 4.09 31.40
C SER A 336 -12.79 5.06 30.23
N GLY A 337 -11.70 5.77 30.10
CA GLY A 337 -11.39 6.58 28.93
C GLY A 337 -10.79 5.80 27.78
N VAL A 338 -9.98 4.84 28.16
CA VAL A 338 -9.37 3.90 27.24
C VAL A 338 -9.58 2.50 27.79
N LEU A 339 -10.20 1.64 27.00
CA LEU A 339 -10.41 0.24 27.34
C LEU A 339 -9.80 -0.64 26.25
N LEU A 340 -9.05 -1.64 26.67
CA LEU A 340 -8.53 -2.69 25.80
C LEU A 340 -9.25 -4.01 26.07
N LEU A 341 -9.99 -4.52 25.08
CA LEU A 341 -10.69 -5.79 25.11
C LEU A 341 -9.95 -6.81 24.26
N THR A 342 -9.39 -7.84 24.87
CA THR A 342 -8.64 -8.88 24.18
C THR A 342 -9.24 -10.26 24.37
N GLY A 343 -8.87 -11.21 23.52
CA GLY A 343 -9.28 -12.61 23.65
C GLY A 343 -9.10 -13.40 22.35
N GLY A 344 -9.03 -14.70 22.46
CA GLY A 344 -8.93 -15.64 21.33
C GLY A 344 -10.27 -15.87 20.61
N PRO A 345 -10.30 -16.81 19.65
CA PRO A 345 -11.51 -17.21 18.96
C PRO A 345 -12.49 -17.90 19.94
N GLY A 346 -13.78 -17.65 19.75
CA GLY A 346 -14.83 -18.28 20.57
C GLY A 346 -15.00 -17.73 21.99
N THR A 347 -14.25 -16.68 22.39
CA THR A 347 -14.36 -16.08 23.74
C THR A 347 -15.44 -15.01 23.87
N GLY A 348 -16.15 -14.68 22.78
CA GLY A 348 -17.28 -13.76 22.81
C GLY A 348 -16.90 -12.28 22.72
N LYS A 349 -15.76 -11.92 22.12
CA LYS A 349 -15.40 -10.52 21.82
C LYS A 349 -16.53 -9.77 21.14
N THR A 350 -17.11 -10.34 20.09
CA THR A 350 -18.23 -9.77 19.33
C THR A 350 -19.46 -9.48 20.20
N THR A 351 -19.82 -10.40 21.09
CA THR A 351 -20.94 -10.22 22.01
C THR A 351 -20.68 -9.07 22.98
N SER A 352 -19.45 -9.02 23.53
CA SER A 352 -19.03 -7.91 24.40
C SER A 352 -19.03 -6.57 23.67
N THR A 353 -18.49 -6.53 22.44
CA THR A 353 -18.48 -5.30 21.61
C THR A 353 -19.89 -4.78 21.34
N ARG A 354 -20.83 -5.68 20.95
CA ARG A 354 -22.24 -5.31 20.77
C ARG A 354 -22.88 -4.80 22.07
N GLY A 355 -22.53 -5.43 23.20
CA GLY A 355 -22.97 -4.95 24.53
C GLY A 355 -22.44 -3.56 24.84
N ILE A 356 -21.17 -3.29 24.59
CA ILE A 356 -20.52 -1.99 24.77
C ILE A 356 -21.21 -0.94 23.91
N VAL A 357 -21.41 -1.19 22.62
CA VAL A 357 -22.13 -0.27 21.71
C VAL A 357 -23.50 0.10 22.27
N THR A 358 -24.29 -0.92 22.61
CA THR A 358 -25.66 -0.74 23.12
C THR A 358 -25.66 0.03 24.43
N LEU A 359 -24.71 -0.22 25.33
CA LEU A 359 -24.61 0.51 26.60
C LEU A 359 -24.30 1.99 26.38
N LEU A 360 -23.28 2.28 25.56
CA LEU A 360 -22.84 3.66 25.30
C LEU A 360 -23.94 4.47 24.60
N GLU A 361 -24.66 3.88 23.63
CA GLU A 361 -25.82 4.52 22.99
C GLU A 361 -26.94 4.80 23.98
N ARG A 362 -27.23 3.88 24.92
CA ARG A 362 -28.23 4.10 25.99
C ARG A 362 -27.81 5.15 27.01
N MET A 363 -26.52 5.40 27.11
CA MET A 363 -26.01 6.54 27.89
C MET A 363 -26.13 7.87 27.14
N GLY A 364 -26.65 7.87 25.90
CA GLY A 364 -26.82 9.06 25.05
C GLY A 364 -25.53 9.48 24.32
N LEU A 365 -24.55 8.58 24.18
CA LEU A 365 -23.29 8.88 23.52
C LEU A 365 -23.35 8.53 22.03
N THR A 366 -22.75 9.38 21.21
CA THR A 366 -22.53 9.11 19.78
C THR A 366 -21.36 8.14 19.64
N VAL A 367 -21.64 6.93 19.13
CA VAL A 367 -20.66 5.84 18.98
C VAL A 367 -20.24 5.70 17.53
N LEU A 368 -18.94 5.70 17.29
CA LEU A 368 -18.32 5.47 15.98
C LEU A 368 -17.62 4.12 15.96
N LEU A 369 -17.92 3.30 14.95
CA LEU A 369 -17.35 1.97 14.79
C LEU A 369 -16.32 1.96 13.67
N LEU A 370 -15.10 1.53 13.99
CA LEU A 370 -13.96 1.55 13.08
C LEU A 370 -13.24 0.22 13.01
N ALA A 371 -12.63 -0.06 11.86
CA ALA A 371 -11.72 -1.19 11.68
C ALA A 371 -10.58 -0.82 10.72
N PRO A 372 -9.43 -1.53 10.74
CA PRO A 372 -8.31 -1.23 9.84
C PRO A 372 -8.57 -1.62 8.38
N THR A 373 -9.47 -2.56 8.10
CA THR A 373 -9.79 -3.06 6.75
C THR A 373 -11.27 -2.98 6.42
N GLY A 374 -11.61 -2.87 5.13
CA GLY A 374 -13.01 -2.82 4.66
C GLY A 374 -13.82 -4.06 5.07
N ARG A 375 -13.20 -5.25 5.02
CA ARG A 375 -13.86 -6.50 5.43
C ARG A 375 -14.16 -6.57 6.92
N ALA A 376 -13.21 -6.13 7.74
CA ALA A 376 -13.43 -6.08 9.19
C ALA A 376 -14.53 -5.04 9.52
N ALA A 377 -14.55 -3.89 8.85
CA ALA A 377 -15.60 -2.89 9.01
C ALA A 377 -16.98 -3.44 8.59
N LYS A 378 -17.07 -4.10 7.43
CA LYS A 378 -18.32 -4.74 6.97
C LYS A 378 -18.82 -5.75 7.98
N ARG A 379 -17.94 -6.64 8.46
CA ARG A 379 -18.27 -7.63 9.49
C ARG A 379 -18.77 -6.96 10.78
N MET A 380 -18.09 -5.91 11.23
CA MET A 380 -18.48 -5.15 12.42
C MET A 380 -19.87 -4.52 12.23
N SER A 381 -20.17 -3.99 11.04
CA SER A 381 -21.49 -3.45 10.70
C SER A 381 -22.58 -4.50 10.80
N GLU A 382 -22.36 -5.69 10.24
CA GLU A 382 -23.32 -6.80 10.27
C GLU A 382 -23.57 -7.27 11.72
N LEU A 383 -22.51 -7.43 12.51
CA LEU A 383 -22.60 -7.94 13.88
C LEU A 383 -23.22 -6.95 14.87
N CYS A 384 -22.93 -5.67 14.71
CA CYS A 384 -23.46 -4.60 15.57
C CYS A 384 -24.78 -4.02 15.04
N SER A 385 -25.19 -4.34 13.79
CA SER A 385 -26.32 -3.72 13.09
C SER A 385 -26.22 -2.19 13.07
N ARG A 386 -25.00 -1.69 12.87
CA ARG A 386 -24.63 -0.26 12.82
C ARG A 386 -23.61 -0.06 11.72
N GLU A 387 -23.59 1.11 11.13
CA GLU A 387 -22.55 1.44 10.14
C GLU A 387 -21.18 1.47 10.81
N ALA A 388 -20.24 0.73 10.23
CA ALA A 388 -18.83 0.78 10.56
C ALA A 388 -18.04 1.08 9.29
N GLN A 389 -16.91 1.76 9.44
CA GLN A 389 -16.06 2.13 8.33
C GLN A 389 -14.58 1.90 8.64
N THR A 390 -13.73 2.00 7.62
CA THR A 390 -12.29 1.89 7.85
C THR A 390 -11.77 3.16 8.54
N ILE A 391 -10.73 2.99 9.37
CA ILE A 391 -10.04 4.14 10.00
C ILE A 391 -9.60 5.13 8.93
N HIS A 392 -9.01 4.67 7.83
CA HIS A 392 -8.55 5.51 6.71
C HIS A 392 -9.70 6.35 6.10
N ARG A 393 -10.86 5.72 5.82
CA ARG A 393 -12.03 6.41 5.28
C ARG A 393 -12.59 7.43 6.27
N CYS A 394 -12.68 7.04 7.53
CA CYS A 394 -13.16 7.92 8.61
C CYS A 394 -12.31 9.18 8.74
N LEU A 395 -10.98 9.03 8.66
CA LEU A 395 -10.05 10.14 8.75
C LEU A 395 -9.94 10.96 7.45
N GLY A 396 -10.56 10.50 6.35
CA GLY A 396 -10.48 11.17 5.05
C GLY A 396 -9.04 11.19 4.53
N MET A 397 -8.43 9.99 4.45
CA MET A 397 -7.06 9.85 3.93
C MET A 397 -6.96 10.39 2.52
N THR A 398 -5.94 11.19 2.28
CA THR A 398 -5.53 11.68 0.96
C THR A 398 -4.06 11.36 0.75
N PHE A 399 -3.70 11.07 -0.49
CA PHE A 399 -2.32 10.80 -0.89
C PHE A 399 -1.80 11.99 -1.69
N ASN A 400 -0.68 12.55 -1.28
CA ASN A 400 -0.01 13.60 -2.04
C ASN A 400 0.97 12.92 -3.01
N GLU A 401 0.65 12.92 -4.29
CA GLU A 401 1.49 12.30 -5.34
C GLU A 401 2.87 12.97 -5.46
N LEU A 402 2.99 14.25 -5.09
CA LEU A 402 4.24 14.99 -5.19
C LEU A 402 5.23 14.63 -4.07
N THR A 403 4.73 14.44 -2.84
CA THR A 403 5.57 14.15 -1.68
C THR A 403 5.58 12.68 -1.29
N GLY A 404 4.67 11.87 -1.86
CA GLY A 404 4.45 10.48 -1.45
C GLY A 404 3.86 10.34 -0.04
N GLU A 405 3.43 11.46 0.54
CA GLU A 405 2.92 11.48 1.92
C GLU A 405 1.43 11.18 1.98
N VAL A 406 1.07 10.39 2.97
CA VAL A 406 -0.31 10.19 3.37
C VAL A 406 -0.70 11.29 4.35
N THR A 407 -1.78 12.01 4.05
CA THR A 407 -2.35 13.00 4.93
C THR A 407 -3.81 12.67 5.26
N PHE A 408 -4.31 13.20 6.36
CA PHE A 408 -5.66 12.96 6.84
C PHE A 408 -6.41 14.28 7.00
N LYS A 409 -7.64 14.35 6.49
CA LYS A 409 -8.52 15.52 6.65
C LYS A 409 -8.91 15.72 8.11
N LYS A 410 -9.30 14.61 8.77
CA LYS A 410 -9.57 14.60 10.21
C LYS A 410 -8.26 14.50 10.98
N ASN A 411 -8.01 15.48 11.84
CA ASN A 411 -6.77 15.65 12.60
C ASN A 411 -7.02 16.58 13.80
N GLU A 412 -5.99 17.10 14.43
CA GLU A 412 -6.10 18.02 15.60
C GLU A 412 -6.89 19.31 15.32
N LYS A 413 -7.00 19.74 14.06
CA LYS A 413 -7.74 20.94 13.63
C LYS A 413 -9.18 20.65 13.24
N ASP A 414 -9.48 19.42 12.85
CA ASP A 414 -10.81 18.95 12.45
C ASP A 414 -11.09 17.59 13.08
N LEU A 415 -11.67 17.61 14.28
CA LEU A 415 -11.89 16.43 15.10
C LEU A 415 -13.09 15.58 14.62
N LEU A 416 -13.12 14.32 15.02
CA LEU A 416 -14.24 13.42 14.81
C LEU A 416 -15.40 13.78 15.76
N GLU A 417 -16.61 13.84 15.21
CA GLU A 417 -17.84 14.12 15.95
C GLU A 417 -18.39 12.85 16.65
N ALA A 418 -17.59 12.28 17.56
CA ALA A 418 -17.97 11.10 18.32
C ALA A 418 -17.62 11.23 19.80
N ASP A 419 -18.49 10.70 20.68
CA ASP A 419 -18.26 10.64 22.13
C ASP A 419 -17.53 9.37 22.53
N ALA A 420 -17.65 8.33 21.69
CA ALA A 420 -16.95 7.06 21.85
C ALA A 420 -16.55 6.50 20.49
N VAL A 421 -15.34 5.97 20.41
CA VAL A 421 -14.80 5.30 19.23
C VAL A 421 -14.45 3.86 19.63
N ILE A 422 -14.96 2.91 18.87
CA ILE A 422 -14.66 1.49 19.05
C ILE A 422 -13.90 1.00 17.83
N VAL A 423 -12.69 0.47 18.04
CA VAL A 423 -11.82 -0.03 16.98
C VAL A 423 -11.69 -1.54 17.13
N ASP A 424 -12.12 -2.30 16.13
CA ASP A 424 -11.91 -3.75 16.07
C ASP A 424 -10.65 -4.12 15.26
N GLU A 425 -10.19 -5.35 15.39
CA GLU A 425 -8.97 -5.88 14.74
C GLU A 425 -7.73 -5.01 15.00
N MET A 426 -7.56 -4.57 16.25
CA MET A 426 -6.45 -3.71 16.67
C MET A 426 -5.06 -4.32 16.44
N SER A 427 -4.94 -5.63 16.28
CA SER A 427 -3.67 -6.28 15.92
C SER A 427 -3.09 -5.80 14.59
N MET A 428 -3.94 -5.28 13.69
CA MET A 428 -3.55 -4.77 12.37
C MET A 428 -3.22 -3.27 12.35
N VAL A 429 -3.48 -2.54 13.44
CA VAL A 429 -3.21 -1.09 13.53
C VAL A 429 -1.75 -0.86 13.87
N ASP A 430 -1.02 -0.16 12.99
CA ASP A 430 0.36 0.25 13.20
C ASP A 430 0.47 1.59 13.93
N LEU A 431 1.69 2.00 14.23
CA LEU A 431 1.95 3.21 15.00
C LEU A 431 1.52 4.49 14.27
N PRO A 432 1.81 4.72 12.97
CA PRO A 432 1.35 5.89 12.25
C PRO A 432 -0.17 6.01 12.17
N LEU A 433 -0.87 4.90 11.93
CA LEU A 433 -2.33 4.90 11.85
C LEU A 433 -2.97 5.17 13.22
N MET A 434 -2.36 4.63 14.30
CA MET A 434 -2.80 4.92 15.66
C MET A 434 -2.59 6.39 16.03
N ASP A 435 -1.46 6.98 15.64
CA ASP A 435 -1.19 8.41 15.85
C ASP A 435 -2.22 9.29 15.13
N ALA A 436 -2.49 9.00 13.86
CA ALA A 436 -3.49 9.72 13.07
C ALA A 436 -4.90 9.61 13.68
N LEU A 437 -5.29 8.42 14.14
CA LEU A 437 -6.59 8.23 14.79
C LEU A 437 -6.69 9.05 16.08
N LEU A 438 -5.68 8.95 16.94
CA LEU A 438 -5.69 9.67 18.23
C LEU A 438 -5.64 11.19 18.06
N ALA A 439 -4.99 11.67 16.98
CA ALA A 439 -4.97 13.09 16.64
C ALA A 439 -6.36 13.66 16.32
N ALA A 440 -7.24 12.82 15.79
CA ALA A 440 -8.59 13.21 15.39
C ALA A 440 -9.64 13.03 16.51
N LEU A 441 -9.29 12.44 17.66
CA LEU A 441 -10.24 12.25 18.76
C LEU A 441 -10.40 13.54 19.58
N LYS A 442 -11.65 13.88 19.92
CA LYS A 442 -11.91 15.01 20.79
C LYS A 442 -11.51 14.71 22.25
N PRO A 443 -11.11 15.72 23.03
CA PRO A 443 -10.86 15.57 24.47
C PRO A 443 -12.03 14.91 25.19
N GLY A 444 -11.75 13.90 26.03
CA GLY A 444 -12.78 13.16 26.76
C GLY A 444 -13.54 12.10 25.94
N CYS A 445 -13.24 11.92 24.66
CA CYS A 445 -13.74 10.78 23.88
C CYS A 445 -13.34 9.45 24.53
N ARG A 446 -14.24 8.48 24.52
CA ARG A 446 -13.93 7.11 24.97
C ARG A 446 -13.33 6.33 23.81
N LEU A 447 -12.24 5.62 24.08
CA LEU A 447 -11.62 4.73 23.09
C LEU A 447 -11.69 3.29 23.58
N VAL A 448 -12.41 2.46 22.85
CA VAL A 448 -12.46 1.00 23.08
C VAL A 448 -11.71 0.30 21.96
N MET A 449 -10.65 -0.40 22.30
CA MET A 449 -9.81 -1.15 21.39
C MET A 449 -10.09 -2.63 21.55
N VAL A 450 -10.46 -3.32 20.47
CA VAL A 450 -10.79 -4.75 20.45
C VAL A 450 -9.80 -5.48 19.56
N GLY A 451 -9.23 -6.59 20.01
CA GLY A 451 -8.27 -7.34 19.21
C GLY A 451 -7.82 -8.65 19.83
N ASP A 452 -6.96 -9.32 19.10
CA ASP A 452 -6.35 -10.58 19.50
C ASP A 452 -4.82 -10.43 19.45
N PRO A 453 -4.12 -10.38 20.61
CA PRO A 453 -2.68 -10.15 20.66
C PRO A 453 -1.83 -11.32 20.18
N ASP A 454 -2.45 -12.49 19.96
CA ASP A 454 -1.78 -13.71 19.51
C ASP A 454 -1.86 -13.90 17.99
N GLN A 455 -2.69 -13.12 17.30
CA GLN A 455 -2.69 -13.00 15.84
C GLN A 455 -1.44 -12.28 15.34
N LEU A 456 -1.26 -12.33 14.03
CA LEU A 456 -0.19 -11.58 13.37
C LEU A 456 -0.30 -10.08 13.68
N PRO A 457 0.81 -9.43 14.01
CA PRO A 457 0.83 -7.98 14.21
C PRO A 457 0.64 -7.23 12.88
N SER A 458 0.49 -5.90 12.97
CA SER A 458 0.43 -4.99 11.82
C SER A 458 1.60 -5.20 10.85
N VAL A 459 1.40 -4.93 9.56
CA VAL A 459 2.51 -4.94 8.59
C VAL A 459 3.45 -3.77 8.82
N GLY A 460 2.90 -2.58 9.14
CA GLY A 460 3.68 -1.38 9.44
C GLY A 460 4.38 -1.41 10.81
N PRO A 461 5.12 -0.33 11.13
CA PRO A 461 5.97 -0.25 12.30
C PRO A 461 5.20 -0.21 13.62
N GLY A 462 5.80 -0.82 14.64
CA GLY A 462 5.26 -0.90 15.99
C GLY A 462 4.46 -2.17 16.26
N ASN A 463 4.12 -2.37 17.53
CA ASN A 463 3.22 -3.41 18.01
C ASN A 463 2.24 -2.80 19.01
N VAL A 464 1.43 -1.86 18.51
CA VAL A 464 0.58 -0.99 19.32
C VAL A 464 -0.26 -1.77 20.31
N LEU A 465 -1.04 -2.76 19.85
CA LEU A 465 -1.87 -3.60 20.71
C LEU A 465 -1.05 -4.30 21.81
N GLY A 466 0.06 -4.93 21.42
CA GLY A 466 0.90 -5.67 22.35
C GLY A 466 1.63 -4.77 23.35
N ASP A 467 2.07 -3.59 22.93
CA ASP A 467 2.76 -2.62 23.78
C ASP A 467 1.81 -2.00 24.81
N ILE A 468 0.61 -1.62 24.39
CA ILE A 468 -0.43 -1.11 25.31
C ILE A 468 -0.81 -2.19 26.33
N LEU A 469 -1.05 -3.43 25.89
CA LEU A 469 -1.41 -4.52 26.80
C LEU A 469 -0.30 -4.79 27.83
N ARG A 470 0.96 -4.87 27.38
CA ARG A 470 2.11 -5.13 28.26
C ARG A 470 2.49 -3.99 29.18
N SER A 471 2.13 -2.74 28.82
CA SER A 471 2.39 -1.61 29.70
C SER A 471 1.51 -1.58 30.94
N GLY A 472 0.32 -2.17 30.87
CA GLY A 472 -0.69 -2.08 31.95
C GLY A 472 -1.18 -0.65 32.21
N ALA A 473 -0.88 0.31 31.32
CA ALA A 473 -1.18 1.72 31.53
C ALA A 473 -2.65 2.08 31.35
N VAL A 474 -3.43 1.22 30.70
CA VAL A 474 -4.87 1.42 30.44
C VAL A 474 -5.67 0.23 30.96
N ASP A 475 -6.96 0.46 31.22
CA ASP A 475 -7.86 -0.61 31.61
C ASP A 475 -7.94 -1.68 30.52
N SER A 476 -7.79 -2.95 30.92
CA SER A 476 -7.85 -4.07 30.02
C SER A 476 -8.68 -5.22 30.55
N VAL A 477 -9.37 -5.91 29.64
CA VAL A 477 -10.08 -7.16 29.92
C VAL A 477 -9.66 -8.19 28.91
N THR A 478 -9.15 -9.32 29.39
CA THR A 478 -8.82 -10.47 28.56
C THR A 478 -9.90 -11.55 28.73
N LEU A 479 -10.64 -11.83 27.66
CA LEU A 479 -11.64 -12.89 27.65
C LEU A 479 -10.92 -14.22 27.48
N THR A 480 -11.00 -15.07 28.49
CA THR A 480 -10.34 -16.39 28.53
C THR A 480 -11.33 -17.56 28.46
N GLU A 481 -12.59 -17.31 28.81
CA GLU A 481 -13.63 -18.34 28.78
C GLU A 481 -14.08 -18.61 27.35
N VAL A 482 -13.98 -19.86 26.93
CA VAL A 482 -14.52 -20.34 25.66
C VAL A 482 -15.94 -20.85 25.89
N PHE A 483 -16.89 -20.37 25.07
CA PHE A 483 -18.28 -20.78 25.23
C PHE A 483 -18.50 -22.22 24.82
N ARG A 484 -19.45 -22.89 25.49
CA ARG A 484 -19.75 -24.34 25.33
C ARG A 484 -19.96 -24.78 23.87
N GLN A 485 -20.61 -23.93 23.05
CA GLN A 485 -20.74 -24.20 21.60
C GLN A 485 -19.40 -24.13 20.87
N ALA A 486 -18.55 -23.20 21.26
CA ALA A 486 -17.22 -23.02 20.68
C ALA A 486 -16.24 -24.12 21.15
N GLU A 487 -16.39 -24.66 22.36
CA GLU A 487 -15.60 -25.80 22.87
C GLU A 487 -15.79 -27.06 22.04
N GLN A 488 -16.94 -27.26 21.41
CA GLN A 488 -17.20 -28.42 20.55
C GLN A 488 -16.46 -28.33 19.22
N SER A 489 -16.09 -27.12 18.76
CA SER A 489 -15.34 -26.92 17.53
C SER A 489 -13.90 -27.38 17.67
N ALA A 490 -13.45 -28.27 16.78
CA ALA A 490 -12.06 -28.69 16.72
C ALA A 490 -11.16 -27.61 16.18
N ILE A 491 -11.67 -26.68 15.34
CA ILE A 491 -10.95 -25.48 14.87
C ILE A 491 -10.55 -24.64 16.09
N ILE A 492 -11.50 -24.33 16.97
CA ILE A 492 -11.26 -23.48 18.14
C ILE A 492 -10.32 -24.16 19.14
N ARG A 493 -10.54 -25.48 19.43
CA ARG A 493 -9.60 -26.23 20.27
C ARG A 493 -8.19 -26.25 19.71
N SER A 494 -8.06 -26.45 18.39
CA SER A 494 -6.76 -26.44 17.70
C SER A 494 -6.08 -25.07 17.77
N ALA A 495 -6.82 -23.97 17.59
CA ALA A 495 -6.30 -22.62 17.74
C ALA A 495 -5.76 -22.39 19.15
N HIS A 496 -6.52 -22.74 20.19
CA HIS A 496 -6.07 -22.60 21.58
C HIS A 496 -4.89 -23.52 21.92
N ALA A 497 -4.84 -24.74 21.37
CA ALA A 497 -3.70 -25.64 21.56
C ALA A 497 -2.42 -25.02 20.94
N VAL A 498 -2.50 -24.58 19.68
CA VAL A 498 -1.39 -23.93 18.98
C VAL A 498 -0.91 -22.69 19.75
N ASN A 499 -1.83 -21.86 20.23
CA ASN A 499 -1.47 -20.66 21.00
C ASN A 499 -0.67 -21.00 22.28
N ARG A 500 -1.01 -22.10 22.93
CA ARG A 500 -0.28 -22.62 24.11
C ARG A 500 1.02 -23.38 23.75
N GLY A 501 1.38 -23.46 22.46
CA GLY A 501 2.55 -24.22 22.00
C GLY A 501 2.34 -25.73 21.96
N GLN A 502 1.09 -26.20 22.00
CA GLN A 502 0.69 -27.59 21.90
C GLN A 502 0.25 -27.90 20.47
N ALA A 503 0.74 -29.00 19.91
CA ALA A 503 0.33 -29.42 18.57
C ALA A 503 -1.19 -29.72 18.54
N PRO A 504 -1.89 -29.26 17.47
CA PRO A 504 -3.30 -29.64 17.31
C PRO A 504 -3.45 -31.14 17.08
N ASP A 505 -4.62 -31.70 17.41
CA ASP A 505 -4.91 -33.09 17.11
C ASP A 505 -5.10 -33.30 15.60
N LEU A 506 -4.08 -33.85 14.96
CA LEU A 506 -4.06 -34.12 13.50
C LEU A 506 -4.72 -35.45 13.13
N SER A 507 -5.08 -36.28 14.12
CA SER A 507 -5.75 -37.57 13.91
C SER A 507 -7.27 -37.46 13.74
N ASN A 508 -7.84 -36.28 14.03
CA ASN A 508 -9.27 -36.04 13.98
C ASN A 508 -9.85 -36.23 12.57
N LYS A 509 -10.85 -37.09 12.44
CA LYS A 509 -11.53 -37.42 11.18
C LYS A 509 -13.01 -37.02 11.16
N GLN A 510 -13.51 -36.49 12.26
CA GLN A 510 -14.92 -36.16 12.46
C GLN A 510 -15.01 -34.77 13.06
N SER A 511 -15.52 -33.84 12.37
CA SER A 511 -15.95 -32.51 12.77
C SER A 511 -15.59 -31.42 11.73
N ASP A 512 -15.24 -30.28 12.20
CA ASP A 512 -14.93 -29.04 11.41
C ASP A 512 -13.44 -28.89 11.08
N PHE A 513 -12.56 -29.81 11.55
CA PHE A 513 -11.11 -29.76 11.34
C PHE A 513 -10.57 -31.10 10.81
N PHE A 514 -9.80 -31.04 9.69
CA PHE A 514 -9.16 -32.18 9.07
C PHE A 514 -7.70 -31.92 8.75
N PHE A 515 -6.88 -32.95 8.83
CA PHE A 515 -5.50 -32.95 8.36
C PHE A 515 -5.28 -33.99 7.26
N LEU A 516 -4.68 -33.57 6.14
CA LEU A 516 -4.32 -34.43 5.01
C LEU A 516 -2.81 -34.40 4.83
N CYS A 517 -2.13 -35.48 5.24
CA CYS A 517 -0.68 -35.60 5.07
C CYS A 517 -0.30 -35.65 3.61
N ARG A 518 0.48 -34.65 3.15
CA ARG A 518 1.06 -34.54 1.80
C ARG A 518 2.47 -34.00 1.91
N ARG A 519 3.47 -34.88 1.67
CA ARG A 519 4.90 -34.50 1.78
C ARG A 519 5.48 -33.96 0.46
N SER A 520 4.90 -34.33 -0.68
CA SER A 520 5.31 -33.84 -1.98
C SER A 520 4.50 -32.59 -2.37
N PRO A 521 5.14 -31.50 -2.83
CA PRO A 521 4.48 -30.29 -3.30
C PRO A 521 3.43 -30.58 -4.38
N ASP A 522 3.74 -31.38 -5.39
CA ASP A 522 2.81 -31.73 -6.48
C ASP A 522 1.54 -32.41 -5.97
N ARG A 523 1.71 -33.38 -5.07
CA ARG A 523 0.56 -34.09 -4.46
C ARG A 523 -0.26 -33.17 -3.57
N LEU A 524 0.39 -32.21 -2.94
CA LEU A 524 -0.29 -31.19 -2.15
C LEU A 524 -1.14 -30.30 -3.06
N VAL A 525 -0.53 -29.72 -4.12
CA VAL A 525 -1.25 -28.86 -5.07
C VAL A 525 -2.43 -29.61 -5.68
N GLN A 526 -2.22 -30.85 -6.15
CA GLN A 526 -3.31 -31.68 -6.68
C GLN A 526 -4.42 -31.91 -5.68
N THR A 527 -4.08 -32.21 -4.39
CA THR A 527 -5.07 -32.38 -3.33
C THR A 527 -5.86 -31.09 -3.06
N VAL A 528 -5.20 -29.93 -3.06
CA VAL A 528 -5.86 -28.63 -2.87
C VAL A 528 -6.83 -28.36 -4.02
N VAL A 529 -6.42 -28.62 -5.27
CA VAL A 529 -7.26 -28.47 -6.46
C VAL A 529 -8.48 -29.40 -6.38
N ASP A 530 -8.29 -30.68 -6.05
CA ASP A 530 -9.37 -31.67 -5.91
C ASP A 530 -10.37 -31.29 -4.80
N LEU A 531 -9.89 -30.75 -3.69
CA LEU A 531 -10.73 -30.23 -2.61
C LEU A 531 -11.60 -29.07 -3.08
N CYS A 532 -11.03 -28.10 -3.79
CA CYS A 532 -11.77 -26.92 -4.26
C CYS A 532 -12.74 -27.25 -5.40
N ARG A 533 -12.34 -28.14 -6.33
CA ARG A 533 -13.08 -28.41 -7.55
C ARG A 533 -14.25 -29.40 -7.33
N THR A 534 -14.03 -30.47 -6.56
CA THR A 534 -14.97 -31.61 -6.48
C THR A 534 -15.35 -31.96 -5.06
N ARG A 535 -14.38 -32.20 -4.16
CA ARG A 535 -14.70 -32.82 -2.87
C ARG A 535 -15.58 -31.97 -1.96
N LEU A 536 -15.25 -30.68 -1.81
CA LEU A 536 -16.02 -29.79 -0.93
C LEU A 536 -17.36 -29.39 -1.57
N PRO A 537 -17.42 -29.02 -2.87
CA PRO A 537 -18.68 -28.76 -3.52
C PRO A 537 -19.63 -29.96 -3.53
N ASP A 538 -19.16 -31.12 -3.97
CA ASP A 538 -20.02 -32.29 -4.20
C ASP A 538 -20.43 -33.01 -2.93
N LYS A 539 -19.53 -33.10 -1.93
CA LYS A 539 -19.75 -33.89 -0.72
C LYS A 539 -20.18 -33.09 0.50
N MET A 540 -19.86 -31.81 0.55
CA MET A 540 -20.13 -30.96 1.71
C MET A 540 -21.00 -29.74 1.35
N GLY A 541 -21.37 -29.57 0.09
CA GLY A 541 -22.21 -28.44 -0.36
C GLY A 541 -21.55 -27.08 -0.14
N ILE A 542 -20.21 -27.01 -0.19
CA ILE A 542 -19.46 -25.75 -0.04
C ILE A 542 -18.95 -25.33 -1.40
N PRO A 543 -19.56 -24.35 -2.05
CA PRO A 543 -19.14 -23.91 -3.38
C PRO A 543 -17.70 -23.38 -3.37
N ALA A 544 -16.98 -23.52 -4.49
CA ALA A 544 -15.60 -23.06 -4.64
C ALA A 544 -15.41 -21.56 -4.26
N GLY A 545 -16.40 -20.71 -4.53
CA GLY A 545 -16.39 -19.29 -4.15
C GLY A 545 -16.40 -19.04 -2.63
N GLN A 546 -16.81 -20.02 -1.81
CA GLN A 546 -16.82 -19.93 -0.34
C GLN A 546 -15.62 -20.63 0.32
N ILE A 547 -14.70 -21.15 -0.51
CA ILE A 547 -13.46 -21.79 -0.07
C ILE A 547 -12.32 -20.81 -0.25
N GLN A 548 -11.47 -20.66 0.76
CA GLN A 548 -10.23 -19.88 0.64
C GLN A 548 -9.03 -20.77 0.88
N VAL A 549 -8.12 -20.78 -0.10
CA VAL A 549 -6.82 -21.42 0.08
C VAL A 549 -5.85 -20.42 0.71
N LEU A 550 -5.18 -20.80 1.80
CA LEU A 550 -4.17 -20.01 2.48
C LEU A 550 -2.82 -20.72 2.46
N THR A 551 -1.75 -19.94 2.35
CA THR A 551 -0.37 -20.43 2.44
C THR A 551 0.50 -19.37 3.13
N PRO A 552 1.58 -19.74 3.85
CA PRO A 552 2.51 -18.76 4.43
C PRO A 552 3.31 -17.99 3.39
N THR A 553 3.50 -18.54 2.17
CA THR A 553 4.48 -18.04 1.19
C THR A 553 3.85 -17.55 -0.11
N ARG A 554 4.52 -16.58 -0.78
CA ARG A 554 4.13 -16.13 -2.13
C ARG A 554 4.82 -16.95 -3.23
N LYS A 555 6.12 -17.17 -3.06
CA LYS A 555 6.98 -17.89 -4.02
C LYS A 555 7.11 -19.37 -3.65
N GLY A 556 7.59 -20.18 -4.60
CA GLY A 556 7.76 -21.63 -4.44
C GLY A 556 6.57 -22.44 -4.96
N GLU A 557 6.73 -23.77 -5.01
CA GLU A 557 5.76 -24.70 -5.60
C GLU A 557 4.39 -24.70 -4.90
N THR A 558 4.37 -24.48 -3.59
CA THR A 558 3.16 -24.38 -2.76
C THR A 558 2.82 -22.95 -2.35
N GLY A 559 3.48 -21.95 -2.97
CA GLY A 559 3.21 -20.53 -2.77
C GLY A 559 1.96 -20.06 -3.53
N THR A 560 1.49 -18.84 -3.21
CA THR A 560 0.27 -18.30 -3.83
C THR A 560 0.33 -18.23 -5.35
N VAL A 561 1.49 -17.93 -5.93
CA VAL A 561 1.65 -17.83 -7.40
C VAL A 561 1.36 -19.19 -8.08
N SER A 562 1.97 -20.26 -7.60
CA SER A 562 1.79 -21.61 -8.16
C SER A 562 0.37 -22.15 -7.89
N LEU A 563 -0.12 -21.96 -6.67
CA LEU A 563 -1.48 -22.38 -6.30
C LEU A 563 -2.55 -21.64 -7.11
N ASN A 564 -2.42 -20.32 -7.32
CA ASN A 564 -3.37 -19.55 -8.11
C ASN A 564 -3.41 -20.01 -9.56
N ARG A 565 -2.25 -20.30 -10.17
CA ARG A 565 -2.17 -20.83 -11.53
C ARG A 565 -2.87 -22.19 -11.65
N ALA A 566 -2.62 -23.10 -10.70
CA ALA A 566 -3.24 -24.43 -10.68
C ALA A 566 -4.77 -24.36 -10.45
N LEU A 567 -5.19 -23.51 -9.50
CA LEU A 567 -6.61 -23.32 -9.19
C LEU A 567 -7.37 -22.64 -10.33
N GLN A 568 -6.80 -21.61 -10.96
CA GLN A 568 -7.39 -20.97 -12.13
C GLN A 568 -7.59 -21.97 -13.26
N ALA A 569 -6.58 -22.77 -13.58
CA ALA A 569 -6.65 -23.79 -14.63
C ALA A 569 -7.76 -24.83 -14.35
N ALA A 570 -7.99 -25.17 -13.07
CA ALA A 570 -8.97 -26.18 -12.67
C ALA A 570 -10.40 -25.62 -12.49
N LEU A 571 -10.53 -24.42 -11.94
CA LEU A 571 -11.83 -23.81 -11.58
C LEU A 571 -12.38 -22.88 -12.66
N ASN A 572 -11.49 -22.23 -13.40
CA ASN A 572 -11.84 -21.28 -14.47
C ASN A 572 -10.98 -21.51 -15.74
N PRO A 573 -11.07 -22.71 -16.39
CA PRO A 573 -10.29 -23.00 -17.59
C PRO A 573 -10.69 -22.08 -18.76
N PRO A 574 -9.81 -21.89 -19.75
CA PRO A 574 -10.16 -21.22 -20.98
C PRO A 574 -11.28 -21.98 -21.70
N ALA A 575 -12.19 -21.25 -22.30
CA ALA A 575 -13.31 -21.82 -23.07
C ALA A 575 -13.61 -20.96 -24.31
N PRO A 576 -14.16 -21.54 -25.39
CA PRO A 576 -14.58 -20.74 -26.55
C PRO A 576 -15.54 -19.62 -26.12
N GLY A 577 -15.28 -18.41 -26.59
CA GLY A 577 -16.07 -17.23 -26.27
C GLY A 577 -15.79 -16.59 -24.90
N LYS A 578 -14.99 -17.21 -24.04
CA LYS A 578 -14.59 -16.62 -22.77
C LYS A 578 -13.46 -15.62 -22.97
N ARG A 579 -13.74 -14.35 -22.70
CA ARG A 579 -12.76 -13.28 -22.86
C ARG A 579 -11.66 -13.35 -21.80
N GLN A 580 -10.44 -13.02 -22.21
CA GLN A 580 -9.26 -12.98 -21.35
C GLN A 580 -8.32 -11.86 -21.75
N LYS A 581 -7.58 -11.33 -20.77
CA LYS A 581 -6.55 -10.30 -20.92
C LYS A 581 -5.25 -10.78 -20.30
N THR A 582 -4.17 -10.75 -21.08
CA THR A 582 -2.82 -11.00 -20.56
C THR A 582 -2.23 -9.66 -20.08
N TRP A 583 -1.67 -9.66 -18.88
CA TRP A 583 -0.93 -8.56 -18.31
C TRP A 583 0.31 -9.11 -17.57
N GLY A 584 1.50 -8.83 -18.08
CA GLY A 584 2.73 -9.46 -17.60
C GLY A 584 2.62 -11.00 -17.63
N ASP A 585 2.94 -11.65 -16.53
CA ASP A 585 2.85 -13.12 -16.38
C ASP A 585 1.45 -13.62 -15.98
N MET A 586 0.48 -12.71 -15.81
CA MET A 586 -0.89 -13.05 -15.40
C MET A 586 -1.85 -13.03 -16.58
N ILE A 587 -2.81 -13.94 -16.55
CA ILE A 587 -3.93 -13.99 -17.49
C ILE A 587 -5.22 -13.83 -16.69
N PHE A 588 -5.90 -12.71 -16.87
CA PHE A 588 -7.23 -12.48 -16.30
C PHE A 588 -8.30 -13.02 -17.26
N ARG A 589 -9.27 -13.75 -16.72
CA ARG A 589 -10.41 -14.29 -17.48
C ARG A 589 -11.72 -13.90 -16.81
N VAL A 590 -12.76 -13.74 -17.56
CA VAL A 590 -14.11 -13.59 -17.02
C VAL A 590 -14.41 -14.76 -16.08
N GLY A 591 -14.87 -14.46 -14.87
CA GLY A 591 -15.09 -15.41 -13.78
C GLY A 591 -13.88 -15.62 -12.85
N ASP A 592 -12.73 -15.00 -13.11
CA ASP A 592 -11.58 -15.10 -12.19
C ASP A 592 -11.83 -14.34 -10.90
N ARG A 593 -11.32 -14.92 -9.83
CA ARG A 593 -11.29 -14.28 -8.51
C ARG A 593 -10.01 -13.49 -8.35
N VAL A 594 -10.15 -12.20 -8.10
CA VAL A 594 -9.03 -11.25 -7.99
C VAL A 594 -9.08 -10.48 -6.68
N MET A 595 -7.97 -9.89 -6.30
CA MET A 595 -7.84 -9.09 -5.08
C MET A 595 -7.08 -7.81 -5.38
N GLN A 596 -7.58 -6.69 -4.89
CA GLN A 596 -6.87 -5.42 -4.87
C GLN A 596 -5.66 -5.52 -3.93
N THR A 597 -4.49 -5.11 -4.40
CA THR A 597 -3.23 -5.23 -3.65
C THR A 597 -2.74 -3.93 -3.02
N ARG A 598 -3.37 -2.81 -3.38
CA ARG A 598 -3.07 -1.46 -2.87
C ARG A 598 -4.38 -0.74 -2.58
N ASN A 599 -4.33 0.26 -1.68
CA ASN A 599 -5.44 1.19 -1.57
C ASN A 599 -5.43 2.09 -2.79
N ASN A 600 -6.55 2.17 -3.48
CA ASN A 600 -6.74 3.13 -4.57
C ASN A 600 -8.07 3.85 -4.33
N TYR A 601 -7.99 5.15 -4.02
CA TYR A 601 -9.12 5.99 -3.65
C TYR A 601 -9.83 6.58 -4.88
N ASP A 602 -9.21 6.51 -6.05
CA ASP A 602 -9.67 7.14 -7.30
C ASP A 602 -10.46 6.15 -8.18
N VAL A 603 -10.33 4.84 -7.93
CA VAL A 603 -11.12 3.83 -8.64
C VAL A 603 -12.58 4.03 -8.33
N LEU A 604 -13.33 4.43 -9.36
CA LEU A 604 -14.79 4.62 -9.28
C LEU A 604 -15.51 3.28 -9.20
N TRP A 605 -16.56 3.24 -8.41
CA TRP A 605 -17.45 2.11 -8.32
C TRP A 605 -18.93 2.54 -8.34
N GLU A 606 -19.78 1.65 -8.81
CA GLU A 606 -21.22 1.81 -8.81
C GLU A 606 -21.87 0.53 -8.25
N LYS A 607 -22.96 0.69 -7.50
CA LYS A 607 -23.80 -0.40 -7.02
C LYS A 607 -25.02 -0.60 -7.92
N ASP A 608 -25.62 -1.77 -7.83
CA ASP A 608 -26.84 -2.11 -8.59
C ASP A 608 -28.03 -1.17 -8.30
N ASN A 609 -28.03 -0.47 -7.17
CA ASN A 609 -29.05 0.53 -6.79
C ASN A 609 -28.76 1.94 -7.33
N GLY A 610 -27.69 2.14 -8.12
CA GLY A 610 -27.28 3.44 -8.67
C GLY A 610 -26.46 4.30 -7.70
N GLU A 611 -26.12 3.81 -6.52
CA GLU A 611 -25.18 4.48 -5.61
C GLU A 611 -23.77 4.39 -6.20
N ALA A 612 -23.13 5.53 -6.41
CA ALA A 612 -21.77 5.62 -6.94
C ALA A 612 -20.83 6.22 -5.91
N GLY A 613 -19.57 5.85 -6.00
CA GLY A 613 -18.53 6.36 -5.14
C GLY A 613 -17.14 6.04 -5.66
N SER A 614 -16.12 6.26 -4.84
CA SER A 614 -14.73 5.95 -5.17
C SER A 614 -14.05 5.18 -4.05
N GLY A 615 -12.97 4.48 -4.41
CA GLY A 615 -12.11 3.74 -3.49
C GLY A 615 -12.36 2.24 -3.48
N ILE A 616 -11.32 1.50 -3.93
CA ILE A 616 -11.16 0.05 -3.75
C ILE A 616 -9.88 -0.18 -2.95
N PHE A 617 -9.95 -1.01 -1.93
CA PHE A 617 -8.89 -1.07 -0.91
C PHE A 617 -8.11 -2.38 -0.93
N ASN A 618 -6.89 -2.32 -0.42
CA ASN A 618 -6.04 -3.50 -0.27
C ASN A 618 -6.76 -4.61 0.52
N GLY A 619 -6.82 -5.81 -0.09
CA GLY A 619 -7.53 -6.95 0.45
C GLY A 619 -8.97 -7.10 -0.04
N ASP A 620 -9.56 -6.11 -0.73
CA ASP A 620 -10.86 -6.27 -1.36
C ASP A 620 -10.77 -7.35 -2.44
N VAL A 621 -11.65 -8.34 -2.35
CA VAL A 621 -11.72 -9.45 -3.32
C VAL A 621 -12.93 -9.30 -4.19
N GLY A 622 -12.72 -9.40 -5.48
CA GLY A 622 -13.78 -9.33 -6.50
C GLY A 622 -13.71 -10.49 -7.49
N THR A 623 -14.65 -10.48 -8.40
CA THR A 623 -14.72 -11.40 -9.54
C THR A 623 -14.67 -10.59 -10.82
N VAL A 624 -13.86 -11.01 -11.79
CA VAL A 624 -13.85 -10.43 -13.14
C VAL A 624 -15.19 -10.74 -13.80
N GLU A 625 -16.01 -9.73 -13.96
CA GLU A 625 -17.37 -9.88 -14.51
C GLU A 625 -17.38 -9.80 -16.02
N ASP A 626 -16.59 -8.87 -16.56
CA ASP A 626 -16.44 -8.69 -18.00
C ASP A 626 -15.05 -8.18 -18.40
N ILE A 627 -14.69 -8.42 -19.64
CA ILE A 627 -13.53 -7.85 -20.34
C ILE A 627 -14.04 -7.35 -21.68
N ASP A 628 -13.83 -6.09 -22.00
CA ASP A 628 -14.32 -5.54 -23.24
C ASP A 628 -13.68 -6.21 -24.48
N PRO A 629 -14.29 -6.11 -25.68
CA PRO A 629 -13.75 -6.76 -26.87
C PRO A 629 -12.34 -6.29 -27.28
N SER A 630 -11.96 -5.06 -26.97
CA SER A 630 -10.61 -4.54 -27.22
C SER A 630 -9.58 -5.05 -26.19
N GLY A 631 -10.04 -5.51 -25.03
CA GLY A 631 -9.21 -5.90 -23.90
C GLY A 631 -8.61 -4.70 -23.15
N GLU A 632 -9.12 -3.51 -23.34
CA GLU A 632 -8.63 -2.30 -22.65
C GLU A 632 -9.28 -2.10 -21.28
N LEU A 633 -10.54 -2.55 -21.14
CA LEU A 633 -11.31 -2.40 -19.91
C LEU A 633 -11.65 -3.76 -19.30
N VAL A 634 -11.44 -3.87 -18.00
CA VAL A 634 -11.79 -5.05 -17.20
C VAL A 634 -12.77 -4.65 -16.13
N THR A 635 -13.98 -5.18 -16.17
CA THR A 635 -15.01 -4.93 -15.16
C THR A 635 -14.90 -5.95 -14.04
N ILE A 636 -14.84 -5.47 -12.81
CA ILE A 636 -14.67 -6.29 -11.61
C ILE A 636 -15.78 -5.96 -10.62
N ARG A 637 -16.46 -6.99 -10.14
CA ARG A 637 -17.47 -6.89 -9.08
C ARG A 637 -16.85 -7.22 -7.73
N PHE A 638 -16.79 -6.24 -6.84
CA PHE A 638 -16.38 -6.35 -5.45
C PHE A 638 -17.62 -6.35 -4.54
N ASP A 639 -18.07 -7.50 -4.09
CA ASP A 639 -19.33 -7.67 -3.34
C ASP A 639 -20.55 -7.05 -4.09
N ASP A 640 -21.03 -5.87 -3.62
CA ASP A 640 -22.16 -5.12 -4.18
C ASP A 640 -21.73 -3.93 -5.07
N ARG A 641 -20.42 -3.78 -5.32
CA ARG A 641 -19.84 -2.66 -6.10
C ARG A 641 -19.19 -3.17 -7.38
N THR A 642 -19.42 -2.51 -8.47
CA THR A 642 -18.78 -2.80 -9.77
C THR A 642 -17.83 -1.67 -10.11
N SER A 643 -16.62 -1.99 -10.54
CA SER A 643 -15.56 -1.05 -10.92
C SER A 643 -14.95 -1.44 -12.25
N VAL A 644 -14.54 -0.44 -13.03
CA VAL A 644 -13.87 -0.64 -14.33
C VAL A 644 -12.38 -0.33 -14.18
N TYR A 645 -11.55 -1.26 -14.62
CA TYR A 645 -10.10 -1.19 -14.56
C TYR A 645 -9.52 -1.05 -15.95
N THR A 646 -8.66 -0.06 -16.13
CA THR A 646 -7.82 0.13 -17.30
C THR A 646 -6.53 -0.71 -17.20
N ALA A 647 -5.78 -0.84 -18.27
CA ALA A 647 -4.60 -1.71 -18.33
C ALA A 647 -3.53 -1.36 -17.27
N ASP A 648 -3.33 -0.07 -16.97
CA ASP A 648 -2.41 0.43 -15.94
C ASP A 648 -2.84 0.03 -14.53
N LEU A 649 -4.14 0.02 -14.25
CA LEU A 649 -4.70 -0.39 -12.95
C LEU A 649 -4.62 -1.90 -12.70
N LEU A 650 -4.47 -2.73 -13.75
CA LEU A 650 -4.29 -4.19 -13.58
C LEU A 650 -3.04 -4.56 -12.77
N SER A 651 -2.04 -3.68 -12.73
CA SER A 651 -0.86 -3.82 -11.87
C SER A 651 -1.18 -3.90 -10.37
N GLN A 652 -2.35 -3.43 -9.98
CA GLN A 652 -2.83 -3.39 -8.61
C GLN A 652 -3.66 -4.63 -8.22
N LEU A 653 -3.82 -5.57 -9.14
CA LEU A 653 -4.59 -6.79 -8.93
C LEU A 653 -3.67 -8.02 -8.81
N ASP A 654 -4.09 -8.96 -7.96
CA ASP A 654 -3.51 -10.30 -7.86
C ASP A 654 -4.64 -11.35 -7.96
N MET A 655 -4.33 -12.58 -8.39
CA MET A 655 -5.29 -13.68 -8.30
C MET A 655 -5.59 -14.02 -6.85
N ALA A 656 -6.84 -14.34 -6.52
CA ALA A 656 -7.32 -14.53 -5.16
C ALA A 656 -7.93 -15.92 -4.86
N TYR A 657 -7.67 -16.92 -5.67
CA TYR A 657 -8.02 -18.31 -5.34
C TYR A 657 -7.21 -18.80 -4.14
N ALA A 658 -5.93 -18.45 -4.10
CA ALA A 658 -5.05 -18.65 -2.96
C ALA A 658 -4.43 -17.31 -2.54
N MET A 659 -4.30 -17.06 -1.23
CA MET A 659 -3.65 -15.87 -0.69
C MET A 659 -2.74 -16.20 0.48
N THR A 660 -1.86 -15.27 0.84
CA THR A 660 -1.02 -15.46 2.03
C THR A 660 -1.84 -15.28 3.30
N VAL A 661 -1.40 -15.92 4.38
CA VAL A 661 -2.02 -15.77 5.71
C VAL A 661 -2.06 -14.29 6.13
N HIS A 662 -1.03 -13.50 5.82
CA HIS A 662 -0.99 -12.06 6.10
C HIS A 662 -2.12 -11.30 5.40
N LYS A 663 -2.39 -11.62 4.13
CA LYS A 663 -3.47 -10.98 3.34
C LYS A 663 -4.87 -11.45 3.74
N SER A 664 -5.00 -12.51 4.53
CA SER A 664 -6.28 -12.97 5.07
C SER A 664 -6.67 -12.36 6.41
N GLN A 665 -5.80 -11.51 7.01
CA GLN A 665 -6.12 -10.82 8.25
C GLN A 665 -7.38 -9.96 8.11
N GLY A 666 -8.17 -9.85 9.18
CA GLY A 666 -9.45 -9.15 9.19
C GLY A 666 -10.57 -9.84 8.39
N SER A 667 -10.31 -11.02 7.78
CA SER A 667 -11.29 -11.80 7.02
C SER A 667 -11.57 -13.14 7.67
N GLU A 668 -12.78 -13.66 7.51
CA GLU A 668 -13.14 -15.03 7.85
C GLU A 668 -13.83 -15.70 6.66
N TYR A 669 -13.64 -16.99 6.52
CA TYR A 669 -14.14 -17.77 5.39
C TYR A 669 -14.94 -18.97 5.90
N ARG A 670 -15.94 -19.37 5.13
CA ARG A 670 -16.74 -20.55 5.45
C ARG A 670 -15.88 -21.80 5.55
N ALA A 671 -15.03 -22.01 4.52
CA ALA A 671 -14.06 -23.09 4.52
C ALA A 671 -12.65 -22.57 4.20
N VAL A 672 -11.65 -23.02 4.94
CA VAL A 672 -10.24 -22.72 4.72
C VAL A 672 -9.47 -23.99 4.41
N ILE A 673 -8.67 -23.95 3.35
CA ILE A 673 -7.66 -24.96 3.04
C ILE A 673 -6.30 -24.33 3.29
N LEU A 674 -5.57 -24.81 4.29
CA LEU A 674 -4.25 -24.31 4.65
C LEU A 674 -3.16 -25.23 4.08
N SER A 675 -2.37 -24.70 3.15
CA SER A 675 -1.26 -25.37 2.49
C SER A 675 0.03 -25.19 3.29
N LEU A 676 0.60 -26.28 3.82
CA LEU A 676 1.81 -26.28 4.66
C LEU A 676 2.80 -27.35 4.23
N CYS A 677 3.71 -27.03 3.31
CA CYS A 677 4.76 -27.94 2.83
C CYS A 677 6.15 -27.29 2.93
N GLY A 678 6.55 -26.91 4.15
CA GLY A 678 7.80 -26.18 4.37
C GLY A 678 7.74 -24.71 3.92
N GLY A 679 8.90 -24.07 3.86
CA GLY A 679 9.05 -22.67 3.47
C GLY A 679 10.14 -21.94 4.26
N PRO A 680 10.34 -20.64 4.05
CA PRO A 680 11.28 -19.82 4.80
C PRO A 680 10.95 -19.82 6.30
N GLN A 681 11.94 -20.11 7.13
CA GLN A 681 11.80 -20.20 8.58
C GLN A 681 11.12 -18.97 9.24
N PRO A 682 11.36 -17.72 8.79
CA PRO A 682 10.70 -16.54 9.36
C PRO A 682 9.18 -16.54 9.18
N LEU A 683 8.64 -17.26 8.19
CA LEU A 683 7.21 -17.37 7.92
C LEU A 683 6.55 -18.58 8.60
N LEU A 684 7.37 -19.52 9.11
CA LEU A 684 6.88 -20.74 9.78
C LEU A 684 6.82 -20.52 11.31
N THR A 685 5.94 -19.63 11.74
CA THR A 685 5.79 -19.26 13.14
C THR A 685 4.42 -19.69 13.71
N ARG A 686 4.34 -19.77 15.04
CA ARG A 686 3.10 -20.06 15.77
C ARG A 686 1.99 -19.06 15.44
N SER A 687 2.32 -17.77 15.37
CA SER A 687 1.35 -16.70 15.09
C SER A 687 0.77 -16.80 13.66
N VAL A 688 1.58 -17.22 12.68
CA VAL A 688 1.10 -17.47 11.30
C VAL A 688 0.12 -18.65 11.30
N LEU A 689 0.46 -19.77 11.96
CA LEU A 689 -0.40 -20.94 12.04
C LEU A 689 -1.70 -20.61 12.78
N TYR A 690 -1.60 -19.93 13.93
CA TYR A 690 -2.75 -19.50 14.73
C TYR A 690 -3.69 -18.59 13.93
N THR A 691 -3.13 -17.57 13.27
CA THR A 691 -3.93 -16.65 12.44
C THR A 691 -4.62 -17.40 11.31
N ALA A 692 -3.95 -18.35 10.64
CA ALA A 692 -4.54 -19.12 9.56
C ALA A 692 -5.71 -20.00 10.04
N ILE A 693 -5.55 -20.68 11.18
CA ILE A 693 -6.61 -21.52 11.79
C ILE A 693 -7.84 -20.67 12.12
N THR A 694 -7.62 -19.49 12.70
CA THR A 694 -8.71 -18.59 13.12
C THR A 694 -9.45 -17.91 11.95
N ARG A 695 -9.02 -18.10 10.70
CA ARG A 695 -9.76 -17.63 9.52
C ARG A 695 -10.91 -18.54 9.11
N ALA A 696 -10.95 -19.79 9.59
CA ALA A 696 -12.00 -20.75 9.27
C ALA A 696 -13.21 -20.62 10.21
N ARG A 697 -14.41 -20.58 9.64
CA ARG A 697 -15.68 -20.51 10.39
C ARG A 697 -16.32 -21.88 10.59
N GLU A 698 -16.49 -22.65 9.49
CA GLU A 698 -17.22 -23.93 9.51
C GLU A 698 -16.31 -25.11 9.21
N LEU A 699 -15.24 -24.92 8.43
CA LEU A 699 -14.37 -26.01 8.02
C LEU A 699 -12.92 -25.54 7.85
N LEU A 700 -12.01 -26.27 8.46
CA LEU A 700 -10.56 -26.15 8.26
C LEU A 700 -9.97 -27.45 7.76
N ILE A 701 -9.24 -27.40 6.64
CA ILE A 701 -8.46 -28.54 6.17
C ILE A 701 -6.99 -28.09 6.05
N ILE A 702 -6.11 -28.70 6.83
CA ILE A 702 -4.67 -28.52 6.66
C ILE A 702 -4.17 -29.61 5.71
N VAL A 703 -3.53 -29.20 4.61
CA VAL A 703 -2.88 -30.08 3.64
C VAL A 703 -1.38 -29.86 3.72
N GLY A 704 -0.62 -30.85 4.15
CA GLY A 704 0.81 -30.64 4.29
C GLY A 704 1.55 -31.70 5.09
N ASN A 705 2.67 -31.29 5.72
CA ASN A 705 3.53 -32.14 6.52
C ASN A 705 3.30 -31.90 8.01
N GLU A 706 3.13 -32.97 8.78
CA GLU A 706 3.00 -32.96 10.25
C GLU A 706 4.19 -32.26 10.93
N GLU A 707 5.40 -32.50 10.43
CA GLU A 707 6.62 -31.87 10.95
C GLU A 707 6.58 -30.34 10.82
N THR A 708 6.03 -29.83 9.72
CA THR A 708 5.86 -28.39 9.51
C THR A 708 4.88 -27.80 10.52
N VAL A 709 3.74 -28.45 10.75
CA VAL A 709 2.75 -28.02 11.76
C VAL A 709 3.38 -28.01 13.15
N ALA A 710 4.10 -29.09 13.51
CA ALA A 710 4.78 -29.19 14.79
C ALA A 710 5.90 -28.15 14.96
N ALA A 711 6.66 -27.88 13.90
CA ALA A 711 7.71 -26.86 13.89
C ALA A 711 7.13 -25.45 14.09
N MET A 712 6.05 -25.11 13.34
CA MET A 712 5.34 -23.84 13.50
C MET A 712 4.79 -23.68 14.91
N THR A 713 4.18 -24.70 15.48
CA THR A 713 3.62 -24.66 16.82
C THR A 713 4.68 -24.39 17.88
N ARG A 714 5.87 -24.99 17.75
CA ARG A 714 7.00 -24.78 18.67
C ARG A 714 7.70 -23.43 18.44
N ASN A 715 7.64 -22.89 17.22
CA ASN A 715 8.33 -21.65 16.86
C ASN A 715 7.57 -20.44 17.41
N ASP A 716 7.89 -20.06 18.63
CA ASP A 716 7.36 -18.88 19.31
C ASP A 716 8.17 -17.61 19.02
N ARG A 717 9.00 -17.63 18.01
CA ARG A 717 9.75 -16.43 17.61
C ARG A 717 8.76 -15.39 17.14
N ARG A 718 8.24 -14.61 18.09
CA ARG A 718 7.61 -13.33 17.79
C ARG A 718 8.74 -12.47 17.24
N GLN A 719 8.56 -11.95 16.06
CA GLN A 719 9.49 -10.98 15.49
C GLN A 719 9.62 -9.84 16.51
N ARG A 720 10.75 -9.78 17.22
CA ARG A 720 10.99 -8.72 18.20
C ARG A 720 11.07 -7.41 17.44
N ARG A 721 10.06 -6.60 17.62
CA ARG A 721 10.02 -5.25 17.05
C ARG A 721 10.67 -4.29 18.02
N TYR A 722 11.53 -3.45 17.52
CA TYR A 722 12.06 -2.34 18.28
C TYR A 722 10.97 -1.26 18.36
N SER A 723 10.44 -1.04 19.56
CA SER A 723 9.41 -0.03 19.88
C SER A 723 9.64 0.45 21.31
N GLY A 724 9.54 1.75 21.53
CA GLY A 724 9.61 2.40 22.84
C GLY A 724 8.23 2.65 23.48
N LEU A 725 7.12 2.42 22.74
CA LEU A 725 5.78 2.77 23.15
C LEU A 725 5.41 2.24 24.55
N LYS A 726 5.74 0.97 24.83
CA LYS A 726 5.51 0.38 26.17
C LYS A 726 6.17 1.22 27.27
N LEU A 727 7.44 1.54 27.10
CA LEU A 727 8.21 2.28 28.13
C LEU A 727 7.72 3.71 28.30
N ARG A 728 7.30 4.35 27.20
CA ARG A 728 6.67 5.69 27.25
C ARG A 728 5.34 5.66 28.02
N LEU A 729 4.51 4.64 27.81
CA LEU A 729 3.27 4.45 28.55
C LEU A 729 3.50 4.18 30.04
N GLU A 730 4.62 3.53 30.40
CA GLU A 730 5.05 3.28 31.78
C GLU A 730 5.75 4.50 32.42
N GLY A 731 6.01 5.58 31.66
CA GLY A 731 6.74 6.77 32.13
C GLY A 731 8.23 6.51 32.39
N LYS A 732 8.84 5.57 31.67
CA LYS A 732 10.24 5.16 31.82
C LYS A 732 11.18 5.73 30.73
N VAL A 733 10.63 6.42 29.76
CA VAL A 733 11.31 7.14 28.68
C VAL A 733 10.58 8.45 28.43
#